data_d7a1aa46ad8b6a67d60d7803d0e67dbb
#
_entry.id   d7a1aa46ad8b6a67d60d7803d0e67dbb
#
_cell.length_a   1.000
_cell.length_b   1.000
_cell.length_c   1.000
_cell.angle_alpha   90.00
_cell.angle_beta   90.00
_cell.angle_gamma   90.00
#
_symmetry.space_group_name_H-M   'P 1'
#
loop_
_entity.id
_entity.type
_entity.pdbx_description
1 polymer ?
#
loop_
_entity_poly.entity_id
_entity_poly.type
_entity_poly.pdbx_seq_one_letter_code
_entity_poly.pdbx_strand_id
1 'polypeptide(L)'
;MDQSGNGNSIISSGIFNHNVGKYLSIQENSVKDRDGFWSEHAKVIDWYSTWTKVLDDGEKPFYKWFKDGKLNVSYNCVDRHLKNHRRNKAAYIWIGENGEERIVTYQGLYRRVNAFARTLLDSGLGKGDCITIYMPMIIETVVAMLAAARIGVVFTLVFSGFGSDSLAERIRDSGSKLLITADGGFRNGKIVDLKKIADEALDKAPDVETVIVYKRTGHEIDMKEGRDFWWDKIVKDDYVVVPPEVMDSSDPLYILYTSGTTGKPKGIVHGSGGYSVWVANTLKWAFDPGEDDRWWCAADIGWVTGHSYIVFAPLLLGLTSILYEGSILYPDPSRMWQIVERYGVNQLYTSPTAIRSLMRHGNHYPDAYDLSSLKVLGTVGEPINPAAWEWFYKVIGKGKCPIVDTYWQTETGGFIISPSVNLGLPNLKPGSATFPMPSVEPYVLSEDGLRTREGEKGFLCVKGTWPGMMLTINNDPARYKEVYFSRFPGYYYSGDYAIQDEEGYFWLLGRADEVLKVSGHRLGTIEIEDALVSVDGIAEAAVFGKPDTVKGDAIVAFVVLREGHHKNPDFVTQTKKVIRESLGPITVPDEIHVVNNLPKTRSGKIMRRVLKAIYLNQVPGDVSTLESGATVDEIKEAMELFRKQNRDLL
;
A
#
# COMPACT_ATOMS: atom_id res chain seq x y z
N MET A 1 -1.19 -21.92 43.77
CA MET A 1 -0.46 -22.64 42.71
C MET A 1 -0.76 -21.88 41.42
N ASP A 2 0.19 -21.06 41.09
CA ASP A 2 0.16 -20.17 39.95
C ASP A 2 0.26 -20.94 38.64
N GLN A 3 -0.66 -20.69 37.73
CA GLN A 3 -0.50 -20.89 36.29
C GLN A 3 -1.21 -19.76 35.55
N SER A 4 -0.64 -18.55 35.65
CA SER A 4 -0.89 -17.48 34.70
C SER A 4 -0.15 -17.82 33.40
N GLY A 5 -0.91 -18.09 32.35
CA GLY A 5 -0.39 -18.47 31.06
C GLY A 5 0.51 -17.38 30.47
N ASN A 6 1.76 -17.76 30.24
CA ASN A 6 2.73 -17.02 29.46
C ASN A 6 2.22 -16.81 28.02
N GLY A 7 1.67 -15.66 27.74
CA GLY A 7 1.52 -15.15 26.39
C GLY A 7 2.92 -14.97 25.78
N ASN A 8 3.22 -15.76 24.80
CA ASN A 8 4.48 -15.95 24.10
C ASN A 8 5.24 -14.67 23.75
N SER A 9 6.26 -14.31 24.52
CA SER A 9 7.36 -13.49 23.99
C SER A 9 8.32 -14.42 23.23
N ILE A 10 8.11 -14.59 21.94
CA ILE A 10 8.88 -15.53 21.10
C ILE A 10 10.31 -15.04 20.81
N ILE A 11 10.66 -13.81 21.18
CA ILE A 11 11.99 -13.22 20.86
C ILE A 11 12.70 -12.80 22.15
N SER A 12 13.18 -13.78 22.91
CA SER A 12 14.09 -13.52 24.04
C SER A 12 15.57 -13.76 23.74
N SER A 13 15.96 -13.95 22.48
CA SER A 13 17.36 -14.18 22.09
C SER A 13 17.97 -12.97 21.41
N GLY A 14 18.66 -12.15 22.13
CA GLY A 14 19.83 -11.29 21.89
C GLY A 14 20.20 -10.70 20.52
N ILE A 15 19.37 -10.78 19.50
CA ILE A 15 19.70 -10.37 18.13
C ILE A 15 19.24 -8.93 17.83
N PHE A 16 18.19 -8.45 18.50
CA PHE A 16 17.68 -7.09 18.29
C PHE A 16 18.20 -6.15 19.37
N ASN A 17 18.65 -4.97 18.95
CA ASN A 17 19.12 -3.95 19.87
C ASN A 17 17.91 -3.38 20.63
N HIS A 18 17.60 -3.93 21.79
CA HIS A 18 16.45 -3.57 22.65
C HIS A 18 16.53 -2.14 23.22
N ASN A 19 17.04 -1.19 22.46
CA ASN A 19 17.19 0.19 22.91
C ASN A 19 15.90 0.99 22.68
N VAL A 20 14.79 0.54 23.27
CA VAL A 20 13.52 1.30 23.30
C VAL A 20 13.74 2.72 23.85
N GLY A 21 14.71 2.91 24.75
CA GLY A 21 15.07 4.22 25.27
C GLY A 21 15.52 5.21 24.20
N LYS A 22 16.23 4.76 23.15
CA LYS A 22 16.59 5.61 22.01
C LYS A 22 15.34 6.08 21.27
N TYR A 23 14.43 5.15 20.95
CA TYR A 23 13.17 5.48 20.29
C TYR A 23 12.35 6.48 21.11
N LEU A 24 12.14 6.22 22.40
CA LEU A 24 11.35 7.08 23.29
C LEU A 24 11.93 8.49 23.36
N SER A 25 13.24 8.63 23.47
CA SER A 25 13.92 9.94 23.48
C SER A 25 13.72 10.69 22.17
N ILE A 26 13.79 10.01 21.02
CA ILE A 26 13.59 10.62 19.71
C ILE A 26 12.11 11.05 19.55
N GLN A 27 11.16 10.19 19.94
CA GLN A 27 9.75 10.48 19.91
C GLN A 27 9.40 11.70 20.80
N GLU A 28 9.90 11.74 22.02
CA GLU A 28 9.69 12.85 22.92
C GLU A 28 10.25 14.17 22.35
N ASN A 29 11.48 14.15 21.83
CA ASN A 29 12.12 15.31 21.22
C ASN A 29 11.35 15.78 19.97
N SER A 30 10.88 14.85 19.13
CA SER A 30 10.14 15.16 17.91
C SER A 30 8.80 15.86 18.15
N VAL A 31 8.22 15.68 19.35
CA VAL A 31 6.97 16.34 19.77
C VAL A 31 7.27 17.66 20.50
N LYS A 32 8.29 17.68 21.39
CA LYS A 32 8.64 18.87 22.19
C LYS A 32 9.28 19.97 21.36
N ASP A 33 10.19 19.62 20.46
CA ASP A 33 10.90 20.53 19.55
C ASP A 33 10.66 20.13 18.10
N ARG A 34 9.42 20.22 17.65
CA ARG A 34 9.00 19.84 16.29
C ARG A 34 9.78 20.59 15.22
N ASP A 35 9.99 21.88 15.40
CA ASP A 35 10.66 22.71 14.40
C ASP A 35 12.13 22.39 14.30
N GLY A 36 12.84 22.23 15.41
CA GLY A 36 14.25 21.81 15.45
C GLY A 36 14.42 20.39 14.87
N PHE A 37 13.57 19.45 15.30
CA PHE A 37 13.57 18.08 14.83
C PHE A 37 13.42 17.99 13.31
N TRP A 38 12.39 18.62 12.75
CA TRP A 38 12.14 18.55 11.31
C TRP A 38 13.09 19.41 10.49
N SER A 39 13.62 20.50 11.05
CA SER A 39 14.71 21.26 10.39
C SER A 39 15.97 20.40 10.17
N GLU A 40 16.27 19.49 11.11
CA GLU A 40 17.39 18.55 10.95
C GLU A 40 17.06 17.43 9.96
N HIS A 41 15.89 16.80 10.11
CA HIS A 41 15.48 15.66 9.28
C HIS A 41 15.11 16.04 7.83
N ALA A 42 14.78 17.29 7.57
CA ALA A 42 14.57 17.80 6.20
C ALA A 42 15.86 17.86 5.37
N LYS A 43 17.04 17.79 6.00
CA LYS A 43 18.35 17.71 5.32
C LYS A 43 18.58 16.37 4.60
N VAL A 44 17.67 15.42 4.73
CA VAL A 44 17.69 14.15 3.98
C VAL A 44 17.58 14.38 2.46
N ILE A 45 17.05 15.52 2.06
CA ILE A 45 16.95 15.97 0.65
C ILE A 45 17.63 17.33 0.46
N ASP A 46 17.96 17.66 -0.80
CA ASP A 46 18.51 18.96 -1.18
C ASP A 46 17.39 19.98 -1.42
N TRP A 47 17.58 21.20 -0.94
CA TRP A 47 16.69 22.33 -1.12
C TRP A 47 17.39 23.43 -1.94
N TYR A 48 16.68 24.05 -2.88
CA TYR A 48 17.17 25.25 -3.59
C TYR A 48 17.15 26.48 -2.69
N SER A 49 16.10 26.62 -1.86
CA SER A 49 16.04 27.54 -0.74
C SER A 49 15.32 26.91 0.43
N THR A 50 15.81 27.17 1.62
CA THR A 50 15.19 26.69 2.87
C THR A 50 13.86 27.40 3.13
N TRP A 51 13.04 26.83 3.96
CA TRP A 51 11.74 27.31 4.38
C TRP A 51 11.84 28.50 5.35
N THR A 52 10.80 29.32 5.39
CA THR A 52 10.64 30.39 6.38
C THR A 52 10.01 29.86 7.68
N LYS A 53 9.22 28.79 7.60
CA LYS A 53 8.54 28.14 8.72
C LYS A 53 8.44 26.64 8.48
N VAL A 54 8.80 25.82 9.48
CA VAL A 54 8.74 24.34 9.36
C VAL A 54 7.30 23.87 9.20
N LEU A 55 6.40 24.38 10.01
CA LEU A 55 4.97 24.08 9.94
C LEU A 55 4.16 25.38 9.97
N ASP A 56 3.39 25.64 8.94
CA ASP A 56 2.35 26.66 8.94
C ASP A 56 0.98 25.99 9.13
N ASP A 57 0.38 26.24 10.28
CA ASP A 57 -0.90 25.69 10.73
C ASP A 57 -1.99 26.77 10.88
N GLY A 58 -1.82 27.91 10.22
CA GLY A 58 -2.75 29.04 10.29
C GLY A 58 -4.12 28.77 9.65
N GLU A 59 -4.20 27.84 8.70
CA GLU A 59 -5.41 27.50 7.95
C GLU A 59 -5.90 26.06 8.22
N LYS A 60 -5.86 25.61 9.48
CA LYS A 60 -6.28 24.24 9.85
C LYS A 60 -7.63 23.85 9.23
N PRO A 61 -7.73 22.61 8.72
CA PRO A 61 -6.78 21.52 8.71
C PRO A 61 -5.86 21.48 7.47
N PHE A 62 -5.69 22.57 6.73
CA PHE A 62 -4.78 22.68 5.58
C PHE A 62 -3.40 23.09 6.06
N TYR A 63 -2.55 22.11 6.34
CA TYR A 63 -1.22 22.30 6.85
C TYR A 63 -0.20 22.49 5.74
N LYS A 64 0.77 23.40 5.91
CA LYS A 64 1.88 23.61 4.96
C LYS A 64 3.20 23.32 5.68
N TRP A 65 3.79 22.20 5.34
CA TRP A 65 5.11 21.81 5.84
C TRP A 65 6.22 22.44 5.00
N PHE A 66 7.27 22.93 5.68
CA PHE A 66 8.41 23.61 5.07
C PHE A 66 7.97 24.77 4.17
N LYS A 67 7.16 25.66 4.71
CA LYS A 67 6.58 26.82 4.00
C LYS A 67 7.65 27.64 3.29
N ASP A 68 7.42 28.03 2.04
CA ASP A 68 8.31 28.76 1.14
C ASP A 68 9.62 28.04 0.76
N GLY A 69 9.84 26.83 1.28
CA GLY A 69 10.94 25.96 0.85
C GLY A 69 10.85 25.58 -0.61
N LYS A 70 11.96 25.66 -1.35
CA LYS A 70 12.01 25.36 -2.78
C LYS A 70 12.85 24.14 -3.06
N LEU A 71 12.32 23.24 -3.88
CA LEU A 71 12.98 21.99 -4.26
C LEU A 71 12.49 21.52 -5.63
N ASN A 72 13.07 20.41 -6.10
CA ASN A 72 12.46 19.55 -7.12
C ASN A 72 12.64 18.08 -6.71
N VAL A 73 11.57 17.31 -6.75
CA VAL A 73 11.59 15.90 -6.30
C VAL A 73 12.39 15.04 -7.26
N SER A 74 12.25 15.23 -8.57
CA SER A 74 13.02 14.50 -9.59
C SER A 74 14.52 14.76 -9.46
N TYR A 75 14.93 16.02 -9.22
CA TYR A 75 16.33 16.36 -8.93
C TYR A 75 16.85 15.57 -7.72
N ASN A 76 16.07 15.51 -6.65
CA ASN A 76 16.44 14.80 -5.44
C ASN A 76 16.51 13.27 -5.63
N CYS A 77 15.67 12.72 -6.50
CA CYS A 77 15.67 11.29 -6.82
C CYS A 77 16.82 10.89 -7.76
N VAL A 78 17.32 11.81 -8.60
CA VAL A 78 18.20 11.44 -9.72
C VAL A 78 19.47 12.30 -9.76
N ASP A 79 19.35 13.60 -9.99
CA ASP A 79 20.47 14.49 -10.34
C ASP A 79 21.53 14.58 -9.22
N ARG A 80 21.10 14.70 -7.96
CA ARG A 80 22.02 14.83 -6.84
C ARG A 80 22.96 13.63 -6.68
N HIS A 81 22.52 12.44 -7.11
CA HIS A 81 23.30 11.21 -7.06
C HIS A 81 24.39 11.15 -8.15
N LEU A 82 24.29 11.98 -9.18
CA LEU A 82 25.31 12.05 -10.24
C LEU A 82 26.58 12.75 -9.80
N LYS A 83 26.55 13.47 -8.68
CA LYS A 83 27.69 14.22 -8.13
C LYS A 83 28.69 13.33 -7.36
N ASN A 84 28.36 12.06 -7.15
CA ASN A 84 29.17 11.12 -6.36
C ASN A 84 29.22 9.73 -7.01
N HIS A 85 29.72 8.72 -6.27
CA HIS A 85 29.86 7.33 -6.72
C HIS A 85 28.55 6.67 -7.18
N ARG A 86 27.39 7.14 -6.70
CA ARG A 86 26.09 6.61 -7.08
C ARG A 86 25.73 6.81 -8.55
N ARG A 87 26.43 7.69 -9.25
CA ARG A 87 26.25 7.90 -10.70
C ARG A 87 26.15 6.59 -11.47
N ASN A 88 27.05 5.66 -11.20
CA ASN A 88 27.16 4.38 -11.89
C ASN A 88 26.47 3.23 -11.15
N LYS A 89 25.90 3.49 -9.97
CA LYS A 89 25.13 2.54 -9.20
C LYS A 89 23.81 2.24 -9.91
N ALA A 90 23.36 0.99 -9.88
CA ALA A 90 22.03 0.65 -10.35
C ALA A 90 20.97 1.39 -9.50
N ALA A 91 20.10 2.16 -10.16
CA ALA A 91 18.89 2.68 -9.55
C ALA A 91 17.82 1.58 -9.52
N TYR A 92 17.68 0.86 -10.65
CA TYR A 92 16.76 -0.26 -10.76
C TYR A 92 17.43 -1.47 -11.42
N ILE A 93 17.08 -2.65 -10.89
CA ILE A 93 17.17 -3.94 -11.56
C ILE A 93 15.74 -4.35 -11.88
N TRP A 94 15.35 -4.22 -13.16
CA TRP A 94 14.01 -4.57 -13.61
C TRP A 94 13.98 -5.99 -14.14
N ILE A 95 12.91 -6.72 -13.80
CA ILE A 95 12.68 -8.10 -14.21
C ILE A 95 11.27 -8.19 -14.77
N GLY A 96 11.15 -8.66 -16.01
CA GLY A 96 9.89 -8.98 -16.66
C GLY A 96 9.37 -10.37 -16.24
N GLU A 97 8.07 -10.57 -16.29
CA GLU A 97 7.44 -11.87 -16.01
C GLU A 97 7.98 -12.97 -16.97
N ASN A 98 8.28 -12.60 -18.21
CA ASN A 98 8.87 -13.46 -19.24
C ASN A 98 10.37 -13.75 -19.07
N GLY A 99 11.00 -13.25 -18.00
CA GLY A 99 12.41 -13.44 -17.70
C GLY A 99 13.35 -12.42 -18.33
N GLU A 100 12.85 -11.39 -18.98
CA GLU A 100 13.66 -10.24 -19.41
C GLU A 100 14.27 -9.52 -18.22
N GLU A 101 15.49 -8.98 -18.40
CA GLU A 101 16.19 -8.22 -17.37
C GLU A 101 16.76 -6.92 -17.95
N ARG A 102 16.63 -5.83 -17.19
CA ARG A 102 17.26 -4.55 -17.52
C ARG A 102 17.83 -3.92 -16.24
N ILE A 103 19.08 -3.48 -16.31
CA ILE A 103 19.70 -2.71 -15.24
C ILE A 103 19.82 -1.26 -15.71
N VAL A 104 19.28 -0.34 -14.90
CA VAL A 104 19.34 1.09 -15.17
C VAL A 104 20.08 1.78 -14.04
N THR A 105 21.22 2.40 -14.36
CA THR A 105 22.00 3.21 -13.41
C THR A 105 21.33 4.56 -13.16
N TYR A 106 21.75 5.27 -12.10
CA TYR A 106 21.28 6.65 -11.87
C TYR A 106 21.58 7.56 -13.07
N GLN A 107 22.74 7.41 -13.70
CA GLN A 107 23.07 8.14 -14.96
C GLN A 107 22.13 7.74 -16.10
N GLY A 108 21.82 6.46 -16.23
CA GLY A 108 20.88 5.96 -17.25
C GLY A 108 19.46 6.46 -17.02
N LEU A 109 19.03 6.49 -15.75
CA LEU A 109 17.72 7.03 -15.37
C LEU A 109 17.63 8.53 -15.64
N TYR A 110 18.68 9.29 -15.28
CA TYR A 110 18.80 10.71 -15.57
C TYR A 110 18.57 11.04 -17.07
N ARG A 111 19.25 10.32 -17.97
CA ARG A 111 19.08 10.53 -19.42
C ARG A 111 17.64 10.28 -19.85
N ARG A 112 17.04 9.17 -19.44
CA ARG A 112 15.65 8.80 -19.79
C ARG A 112 14.64 9.82 -19.25
N VAL A 113 14.82 10.27 -18.01
CA VAL A 113 13.96 11.30 -17.40
C VAL A 113 14.04 12.62 -18.14
N ASN A 114 15.25 13.07 -18.53
CA ASN A 114 15.41 14.31 -19.30
C ASN A 114 14.80 14.19 -20.71
N ALA A 115 15.02 13.07 -21.39
CA ALA A 115 14.46 12.83 -22.72
C ALA A 115 12.92 12.87 -22.69
N PHE A 116 12.32 12.20 -21.70
CA PHE A 116 10.87 12.19 -21.59
C PHE A 116 10.30 13.54 -21.07
N ALA A 117 10.99 14.23 -20.16
CA ALA A 117 10.62 15.57 -19.73
C ALA A 117 10.61 16.56 -20.91
N ARG A 118 11.57 16.45 -21.83
CA ARG A 118 11.57 17.22 -23.07
C ARG A 118 10.34 16.92 -23.93
N THR A 119 9.98 15.65 -24.08
CA THR A 119 8.79 15.24 -24.83
C THR A 119 7.51 15.82 -24.21
N LEU A 120 7.38 15.85 -22.89
CA LEU A 120 6.23 16.46 -22.22
C LEU A 120 6.17 17.98 -22.47
N LEU A 121 7.32 18.69 -22.42
CA LEU A 121 7.39 20.12 -22.76
C LEU A 121 7.02 20.38 -24.23
N ASP A 122 7.52 19.54 -25.15
CA ASP A 122 7.20 19.64 -26.57
C ASP A 122 5.73 19.36 -26.87
N SER A 123 5.05 18.60 -25.98
CA SER A 123 3.61 18.40 -26.01
C SER A 123 2.81 19.57 -25.37
N GLY A 124 3.46 20.66 -25.02
CA GLY A 124 2.84 21.87 -24.49
C GLY A 124 2.51 21.82 -22.99
N LEU A 125 3.04 20.83 -22.25
CA LEU A 125 2.80 20.68 -20.81
C LEU A 125 3.81 21.49 -20.00
N GLY A 126 3.36 22.01 -18.85
CA GLY A 126 4.20 22.75 -17.91
C GLY A 126 3.70 22.65 -16.47
N LYS A 127 4.31 23.42 -15.59
CA LYS A 127 3.98 23.46 -14.16
C LYS A 127 2.48 23.65 -13.92
N GLY A 128 1.89 22.74 -13.13
CA GLY A 128 0.48 22.75 -12.74
C GLY A 128 -0.47 22.01 -13.70
N ASP A 129 -0.03 21.65 -14.91
CA ASP A 129 -0.78 20.74 -15.77
C ASP A 129 -0.85 19.34 -15.16
N CYS A 130 -1.85 18.55 -15.57
CA CYS A 130 -2.01 17.17 -15.09
C CYS A 130 -1.95 16.17 -16.25
N ILE A 131 -1.34 15.00 -15.98
CA ILE A 131 -1.31 13.85 -16.88
C ILE A 131 -1.77 12.58 -16.18
N THR A 132 -2.28 11.64 -16.97
CA THR A 132 -2.60 10.29 -16.50
C THR A 132 -1.59 9.28 -17.00
N ILE A 133 -1.10 8.41 -16.11
CA ILE A 133 -0.21 7.28 -16.42
C ILE A 133 -0.99 5.99 -16.18
N TYR A 134 -1.15 5.16 -17.22
CA TYR A 134 -1.81 3.86 -17.18
C TYR A 134 -0.89 2.82 -17.83
N MET A 135 0.11 2.36 -17.07
CA MET A 135 1.22 1.55 -17.57
C MET A 135 1.53 0.36 -16.65
N PRO A 136 2.17 -0.70 -17.16
CA PRO A 136 2.62 -1.82 -16.34
C PRO A 136 3.84 -1.46 -15.48
N MET A 137 4.32 -2.41 -14.67
CA MET A 137 5.48 -2.29 -13.77
C MET A 137 6.81 -2.29 -14.55
N ILE A 138 7.08 -1.23 -15.31
CA ILE A 138 8.27 -1.09 -16.13
C ILE A 138 9.06 0.19 -15.81
N ILE A 139 10.29 0.26 -16.26
CA ILE A 139 11.18 1.44 -16.06
C ILE A 139 10.55 2.70 -16.62
N GLU A 140 9.88 2.61 -17.76
CA GLU A 140 9.26 3.74 -18.45
C GLU A 140 8.14 4.38 -17.62
N THR A 141 7.45 3.61 -16.76
CA THR A 141 6.48 4.13 -15.79
C THR A 141 7.16 5.03 -14.77
N VAL A 142 8.30 4.59 -14.22
CA VAL A 142 9.11 5.40 -13.30
C VAL A 142 9.65 6.65 -13.99
N VAL A 143 10.10 6.52 -15.24
CA VAL A 143 10.59 7.65 -16.05
C VAL A 143 9.48 8.68 -16.24
N ALA A 144 8.26 8.26 -16.55
CA ALA A 144 7.11 9.14 -16.73
C ALA A 144 6.78 9.94 -15.45
N MET A 145 6.75 9.26 -14.28
CA MET A 145 6.52 9.92 -12.98
C MET A 145 7.60 10.97 -12.67
N LEU A 146 8.88 10.60 -12.85
CA LEU A 146 10.00 11.51 -12.56
C LEU A 146 10.12 12.65 -13.57
N ALA A 147 9.78 12.43 -14.83
CA ALA A 147 9.77 13.46 -15.85
C ALA A 147 8.66 14.50 -15.60
N ALA A 148 7.47 14.05 -15.22
CA ALA A 148 6.38 14.93 -14.78
C ALA A 148 6.82 15.76 -13.58
N ALA A 149 7.33 15.13 -12.53
CA ALA A 149 7.85 15.81 -11.34
C ALA A 149 8.99 16.79 -11.66
N ARG A 150 9.82 16.49 -12.68
CA ARG A 150 10.92 17.36 -13.11
C ARG A 150 10.46 18.72 -13.60
N ILE A 151 9.38 18.75 -14.37
CA ILE A 151 8.84 19.97 -14.98
C ILE A 151 7.63 20.56 -14.24
N GLY A 152 7.33 20.04 -13.04
CA GLY A 152 6.23 20.52 -12.21
C GLY A 152 4.84 20.13 -12.71
N VAL A 153 4.75 19.13 -13.58
CA VAL A 153 3.49 18.53 -14.02
C VAL A 153 2.99 17.57 -12.93
N VAL A 154 1.74 17.71 -12.55
CA VAL A 154 1.06 16.80 -11.62
C VAL A 154 0.71 15.52 -12.37
N PHE A 155 0.95 14.36 -11.79
CA PHE A 155 0.54 13.11 -12.42
C PHE A 155 -0.48 12.37 -11.57
N THR A 156 -1.37 11.65 -12.24
CA THR A 156 -2.15 10.58 -11.61
C THR A 156 -1.77 9.25 -12.23
N LEU A 157 -1.38 8.29 -11.41
CA LEU A 157 -1.06 6.94 -11.87
C LEU A 157 -2.22 6.02 -11.55
N VAL A 158 -2.78 5.43 -12.59
CA VAL A 158 -3.91 4.51 -12.49
C VAL A 158 -3.39 3.09 -12.60
N PHE A 159 -3.76 2.26 -11.64
CA PHE A 159 -3.37 0.85 -11.62
C PHE A 159 -3.75 0.15 -12.93
N SER A 160 -2.79 -0.47 -13.61
CA SER A 160 -2.97 -1.12 -14.93
C SER A 160 -3.97 -2.30 -14.93
N GLY A 161 -4.46 -2.64 -13.77
CA GLY A 161 -5.52 -3.61 -13.60
C GLY A 161 -6.94 -3.04 -13.56
N PHE A 162 -7.12 -1.72 -13.58
CA PHE A 162 -8.45 -1.12 -13.62
C PHE A 162 -9.05 -1.15 -15.03
N GLY A 163 -10.39 -1.27 -15.09
CA GLY A 163 -11.14 -1.20 -16.34
C GLY A 163 -11.32 0.24 -16.84
N SER A 164 -11.89 0.35 -18.05
CA SER A 164 -12.05 1.61 -18.78
C SER A 164 -12.88 2.66 -18.03
N ASP A 165 -13.94 2.28 -17.32
CA ASP A 165 -14.76 3.21 -16.54
C ASP A 165 -13.96 3.89 -15.43
N SER A 166 -13.20 3.10 -14.67
CA SER A 166 -12.34 3.61 -13.61
C SER A 166 -11.23 4.50 -14.12
N LEU A 167 -10.65 4.18 -15.27
CA LEU A 167 -9.63 5.01 -15.92
C LEU A 167 -10.24 6.33 -16.38
N ALA A 168 -11.39 6.29 -17.07
CA ALA A 168 -12.09 7.48 -17.57
C ALA A 168 -12.49 8.45 -16.43
N GLU A 169 -12.99 7.92 -15.31
CA GLU A 169 -13.37 8.73 -14.16
C GLU A 169 -12.16 9.51 -13.61
N ARG A 170 -11.00 8.85 -13.50
CA ARG A 170 -9.78 9.49 -12.99
C ARG A 170 -9.19 10.52 -13.95
N ILE A 171 -9.24 10.24 -15.24
CA ILE A 171 -8.82 11.21 -16.29
C ILE A 171 -9.67 12.49 -16.17
N ARG A 172 -10.99 12.37 -16.09
CA ARG A 172 -11.90 13.52 -15.98
C ARG A 172 -11.72 14.29 -14.68
N ASP A 173 -11.66 13.59 -13.53
CA ASP A 173 -11.53 14.25 -12.21
C ASP A 173 -10.17 14.94 -12.04
N SER A 174 -9.10 14.37 -12.60
CA SER A 174 -7.76 14.98 -12.56
C SER A 174 -7.58 16.10 -13.59
N GLY A 175 -8.45 16.22 -14.58
CA GLY A 175 -8.29 17.18 -15.68
C GLY A 175 -7.05 16.89 -16.55
N SER A 176 -6.72 15.61 -16.73
CA SER A 176 -5.53 15.20 -17.49
C SER A 176 -5.64 15.53 -18.97
N LYS A 177 -4.63 16.20 -19.51
CA LYS A 177 -4.53 16.58 -20.92
C LYS A 177 -3.85 15.52 -21.79
N LEU A 178 -3.06 14.65 -21.18
CA LEU A 178 -2.26 13.64 -21.85
C LEU A 178 -2.36 12.31 -21.10
N LEU A 179 -2.48 11.21 -21.85
CA LEU A 179 -2.43 9.85 -21.33
C LEU A 179 -1.15 9.15 -21.78
N ILE A 180 -0.46 8.51 -20.84
CA ILE A 180 0.67 7.62 -21.12
C ILE A 180 0.22 6.20 -20.85
N THR A 181 0.35 5.31 -21.85
CA THR A 181 -0.03 3.91 -21.73
C THR A 181 0.98 2.99 -22.43
N ALA A 182 0.72 1.70 -22.45
CA ALA A 182 1.47 0.70 -23.21
C ALA A 182 0.51 -0.08 -24.13
N ASP A 183 1.07 -0.74 -25.15
CA ASP A 183 0.31 -1.70 -25.95
C ASP A 183 -0.34 -2.73 -25.03
N GLY A 184 0.43 -3.31 -24.11
CA GLY A 184 -0.04 -4.25 -23.11
C GLY A 184 0.94 -4.43 -21.96
N GLY A 185 0.65 -5.38 -21.07
CA GLY A 185 1.53 -5.83 -19.99
C GLY A 185 1.41 -7.33 -19.81
N PHE A 186 2.43 -7.96 -19.20
CA PHE A 186 2.42 -9.38 -18.90
C PHE A 186 1.89 -9.64 -17.48
N ARG A 187 0.96 -10.59 -17.33
CA ARG A 187 0.49 -11.05 -16.02
C ARG A 187 -0.05 -12.48 -16.09
N ASN A 188 0.49 -13.36 -15.24
CA ASN A 188 0.16 -14.79 -15.17
C ASN A 188 0.28 -15.49 -16.55
N GLY A 189 1.35 -15.18 -17.28
CA GLY A 189 1.61 -15.72 -18.62
C GLY A 189 0.69 -15.23 -19.73
N LYS A 190 -0.14 -14.21 -19.45
CA LYS A 190 -1.08 -13.62 -20.42
C LYS A 190 -0.75 -12.16 -20.68
N ILE A 191 -1.14 -11.69 -21.86
CA ILE A 191 -1.10 -10.27 -22.19
C ILE A 191 -2.40 -9.63 -21.73
N VAL A 192 -2.26 -8.52 -20.98
CA VAL A 192 -3.36 -7.60 -20.67
C VAL A 192 -3.28 -6.48 -21.69
N ASP A 193 -4.30 -6.32 -22.51
CA ASP A 193 -4.38 -5.29 -23.57
C ASP A 193 -4.73 -3.93 -22.96
N LEU A 194 -3.68 -3.15 -22.60
CA LEU A 194 -3.85 -1.86 -21.94
C LEU A 194 -4.33 -0.78 -22.90
N LYS A 195 -3.87 -0.81 -24.17
CA LYS A 195 -4.27 0.18 -25.16
C LYS A 195 -5.75 0.10 -25.47
N LYS A 196 -6.32 -1.08 -25.60
CA LYS A 196 -7.76 -1.27 -25.79
C LYS A 196 -8.57 -0.69 -24.64
N ILE A 197 -8.16 -0.96 -23.38
CA ILE A 197 -8.82 -0.41 -22.19
C ILE A 197 -8.70 1.12 -22.18
N ALA A 198 -7.53 1.65 -22.57
CA ALA A 198 -7.29 3.09 -22.67
C ALA A 198 -8.20 3.74 -23.71
N ASP A 199 -8.38 3.14 -24.90
CA ASP A 199 -9.27 3.66 -25.94
C ASP A 199 -10.73 3.69 -25.49
N GLU A 200 -11.23 2.61 -24.88
CA GLU A 200 -12.57 2.58 -24.30
C GLU A 200 -12.77 3.64 -23.20
N ALA A 201 -11.73 3.97 -22.45
CA ALA A 201 -11.77 5.04 -21.45
C ALA A 201 -11.81 6.43 -22.11
N LEU A 202 -11.02 6.63 -23.16
CA LEU A 202 -10.94 7.89 -23.89
C LEU A 202 -12.23 8.24 -24.64
N ASP A 203 -13.02 7.25 -25.06
CA ASP A 203 -14.36 7.49 -25.59
C ASP A 203 -15.30 8.18 -24.57
N LYS A 204 -14.99 8.01 -23.26
CA LYS A 204 -15.71 8.60 -22.11
C LYS A 204 -15.02 9.83 -21.52
N ALA A 205 -13.78 10.13 -21.95
CA ALA A 205 -12.94 11.24 -21.49
C ALA A 205 -12.29 11.94 -22.69
N PRO A 206 -13.07 12.66 -23.51
CA PRO A 206 -12.63 13.19 -24.80
C PRO A 206 -11.64 14.36 -24.69
N ASP A 207 -11.41 14.91 -23.50
CA ASP A 207 -10.51 16.07 -23.28
C ASP A 207 -9.03 15.72 -23.40
N VAL A 208 -8.69 14.43 -23.51
CA VAL A 208 -7.30 13.97 -23.75
C VAL A 208 -6.98 14.05 -25.23
N GLU A 209 -6.09 14.96 -25.59
CA GLU A 209 -5.70 15.23 -26.99
C GLU A 209 -4.52 14.37 -27.45
N THR A 210 -3.69 13.90 -26.52
CA THR A 210 -2.45 13.17 -26.82
C THR A 210 -2.34 11.89 -26.00
N VAL A 211 -2.01 10.80 -26.69
CA VAL A 211 -1.73 9.49 -26.06
C VAL A 211 -0.33 9.02 -26.45
N ILE A 212 0.51 8.77 -25.45
CA ILE A 212 1.85 8.21 -25.66
C ILE A 212 1.80 6.71 -25.33
N VAL A 213 2.16 5.88 -26.31
CA VAL A 213 2.05 4.41 -26.21
C VAL A 213 3.44 3.77 -26.20
N TYR A 214 3.79 3.08 -25.12
CA TYR A 214 5.01 2.28 -25.04
C TYR A 214 4.80 0.88 -25.60
N LYS A 215 5.70 0.42 -26.47
CA LYS A 215 5.66 -0.94 -27.02
C LYS A 215 6.29 -1.93 -26.04
N ARG A 216 5.46 -2.57 -25.20
CA ARG A 216 5.93 -3.52 -24.18
C ARG A 216 5.80 -4.97 -24.64
N THR A 217 4.67 -5.36 -25.19
CA THR A 217 4.36 -6.75 -25.54
C THR A 217 4.52 -7.02 -27.03
N GLY A 218 4.36 -5.99 -27.85
CA GLY A 218 4.49 -6.07 -29.30
C GLY A 218 3.30 -6.74 -30.00
N HIS A 219 2.19 -6.96 -29.28
CA HIS A 219 0.96 -7.43 -29.93
C HIS A 219 0.33 -6.31 -30.76
N GLU A 220 -0.54 -6.69 -31.68
CA GLU A 220 -1.20 -5.75 -32.59
C GLU A 220 -2.25 -4.91 -31.84
N ILE A 221 -2.20 -3.61 -32.03
CA ILE A 221 -3.11 -2.63 -31.43
C ILE A 221 -3.54 -1.58 -32.45
N ASP A 222 -4.69 -0.97 -32.22
CA ASP A 222 -5.14 0.19 -32.98
C ASP A 222 -4.44 1.47 -32.51
N MET A 223 -3.98 2.30 -33.48
CA MET A 223 -3.39 3.61 -33.23
C MET A 223 -4.19 4.68 -33.98
N LYS A 224 -4.79 5.62 -33.25
CA LYS A 224 -5.57 6.72 -33.82
C LYS A 224 -4.64 7.81 -34.31
N GLU A 225 -4.63 8.06 -35.63
CA GLU A 225 -3.80 9.09 -36.26
C GLU A 225 -4.09 10.49 -35.68
N GLY A 226 -3.03 11.27 -35.44
CA GLY A 226 -3.11 12.61 -34.87
C GLY A 226 -3.28 12.66 -33.34
N ARG A 227 -3.66 11.53 -32.67
CA ARG A 227 -3.80 11.45 -31.23
C ARG A 227 -2.74 10.55 -30.57
N ASP A 228 -2.47 9.38 -31.20
CA ASP A 228 -1.64 8.33 -30.60
C ASP A 228 -0.24 8.31 -31.18
N PHE A 229 0.76 8.34 -30.32
CA PHE A 229 2.17 8.40 -30.71
C PHE A 229 2.95 7.28 -30.01
N TRP A 230 3.74 6.54 -30.78
CA TRP A 230 4.67 5.58 -30.21
C TRP A 230 5.77 6.28 -29.42
N TRP A 231 6.03 5.79 -28.20
CA TRP A 231 7.08 6.31 -27.31
C TRP A 231 8.43 6.43 -28.01
N ASP A 232 8.88 5.37 -28.69
CA ASP A 232 10.16 5.32 -29.39
C ASP A 232 10.27 6.28 -30.60
N LYS A 233 9.15 6.78 -31.09
CA LYS A 233 9.13 7.75 -32.21
C LYS A 233 9.26 9.20 -31.75
N ILE A 234 8.73 9.51 -30.56
CA ILE A 234 8.69 10.88 -30.05
C ILE A 234 9.72 11.16 -28.96
N VAL A 235 10.11 10.16 -28.17
CA VAL A 235 11.16 10.30 -27.15
C VAL A 235 12.53 10.14 -27.81
N LYS A 236 13.21 11.23 -28.01
CA LYS A 236 14.56 11.25 -28.62
C LYS A 236 15.59 11.05 -27.50
N ASP A 237 16.43 10.03 -27.65
CA ASP A 237 17.54 9.76 -26.72
C ASP A 237 18.76 10.68 -27.00
N ASP A 238 18.51 11.91 -27.38
CA ASP A 238 19.52 12.93 -27.51
C ASP A 238 19.95 13.36 -26.09
N TYR A 239 21.22 13.78 -25.93
CA TYR A 239 21.75 14.31 -24.66
C TYR A 239 21.11 15.65 -24.28
N VAL A 240 19.78 15.62 -24.07
CA VAL A 240 19.01 16.79 -23.67
C VAL A 240 19.07 16.95 -22.17
N VAL A 241 19.30 18.17 -21.71
CA VAL A 241 19.17 18.55 -20.31
C VAL A 241 17.96 19.46 -20.18
N VAL A 242 16.94 19.00 -19.47
CA VAL A 242 15.80 19.81 -19.07
C VAL A 242 16.05 20.29 -17.64
N PRO A 243 16.21 21.58 -17.37
CA PRO A 243 16.36 22.08 -16.00
C PRO A 243 15.15 21.65 -15.13
N PRO A 244 15.40 21.19 -13.90
CA PRO A 244 14.29 20.89 -12.99
C PRO A 244 13.57 22.18 -12.59
N GLU A 245 12.23 22.16 -12.70
CA GLU A 245 11.38 23.27 -12.28
C GLU A 245 11.50 23.54 -10.79
N VAL A 246 11.50 24.80 -10.39
CA VAL A 246 11.53 25.20 -8.97
C VAL A 246 10.14 25.10 -8.39
N MET A 247 9.93 24.08 -7.56
CA MET A 247 8.66 23.82 -6.91
C MET A 247 8.64 24.35 -5.47
N ASP A 248 7.48 24.85 -5.04
CA ASP A 248 7.23 25.09 -3.62
C ASP A 248 7.05 23.76 -2.87
N SER A 249 7.39 23.73 -1.59
CA SER A 249 7.17 22.54 -0.75
C SER A 249 5.72 22.05 -0.79
N SER A 250 4.77 22.95 -0.90
CA SER A 250 3.33 22.67 -0.94
C SER A 250 2.76 22.51 -2.35
N ASP A 251 3.58 22.69 -3.40
CA ASP A 251 3.12 22.43 -4.77
C ASP A 251 2.74 20.95 -4.94
N PRO A 252 1.57 20.63 -5.55
CA PRO A 252 1.16 19.27 -5.81
C PRO A 252 2.20 18.47 -6.61
N LEU A 253 2.47 17.26 -6.17
CA LEU A 253 3.33 16.30 -6.85
C LEU A 253 2.51 15.30 -7.65
N TYR A 254 1.52 14.69 -7.01
CA TYR A 254 0.64 13.70 -7.63
C TYR A 254 -0.75 13.68 -6.99
N ILE A 255 -1.70 13.08 -7.74
CA ILE A 255 -3.04 12.77 -7.28
C ILE A 255 -3.21 11.25 -7.34
N LEU A 256 -3.57 10.61 -6.22
CA LEU A 256 -3.84 9.18 -6.18
C LEU A 256 -5.25 8.90 -5.68
N TYR A 257 -6.00 8.13 -6.47
CA TYR A 257 -7.40 7.86 -6.18
C TYR A 257 -7.59 6.65 -5.26
N THR A 258 -8.36 6.86 -4.20
CA THR A 258 -8.81 5.81 -3.29
C THR A 258 -10.32 5.57 -3.41
N SER A 259 -10.77 4.34 -3.13
CA SER A 259 -12.20 4.03 -3.07
C SER A 259 -12.86 4.80 -1.91
N GLY A 260 -13.88 5.59 -2.22
CA GLY A 260 -14.69 6.26 -1.19
C GLY A 260 -15.79 5.34 -0.65
N THR A 261 -16.15 5.50 0.62
CA THR A 261 -17.31 4.82 1.22
C THR A 261 -18.64 5.20 0.55
N THR A 262 -18.68 6.38 -0.10
CA THR A 262 -19.84 6.90 -0.83
C THR A 262 -19.90 6.50 -2.31
N GLY A 263 -18.98 5.62 -2.77
CA GLY A 263 -18.92 5.15 -4.16
C GLY A 263 -18.09 6.03 -5.10
N LYS A 264 -18.00 7.36 -4.91
CA LYS A 264 -17.12 8.23 -5.72
C LYS A 264 -15.68 8.17 -5.21
N PRO A 265 -14.69 7.88 -6.05
CA PRO A 265 -13.28 7.91 -5.67
C PRO A 265 -12.85 9.27 -5.12
N LYS A 266 -11.87 9.25 -4.20
CA LYS A 266 -11.25 10.46 -3.64
C LYS A 266 -9.87 10.62 -4.26
N GLY A 267 -9.61 11.71 -4.96
CA GLY A 267 -8.29 12.07 -5.46
C GLY A 267 -7.44 12.68 -4.34
N ILE A 268 -6.59 11.91 -3.72
CA ILE A 268 -5.69 12.34 -2.65
C ILE A 268 -4.51 13.09 -3.24
N VAL A 269 -4.34 14.35 -2.86
CA VAL A 269 -3.26 15.22 -3.37
C VAL A 269 -2.10 15.23 -2.39
N HIS A 270 -0.90 14.87 -2.85
CA HIS A 270 0.33 14.99 -2.08
C HIS A 270 1.22 16.12 -2.60
N GLY A 271 1.87 16.83 -1.66
CA GLY A 271 2.80 17.91 -1.97
C GLY A 271 4.22 17.42 -2.20
N SER A 272 5.07 18.32 -2.70
CA SER A 272 6.44 17.97 -3.09
C SER A 272 7.41 17.83 -1.91
N GLY A 273 7.46 18.82 -0.99
CA GLY A 273 8.51 18.88 0.03
C GLY A 273 8.23 17.99 1.23
N GLY A 274 7.11 18.24 1.92
CA GLY A 274 6.77 17.48 3.13
C GLY A 274 6.71 15.97 2.88
N TYR A 275 6.04 15.56 1.81
CA TYR A 275 5.97 14.16 1.40
C TYR A 275 7.36 13.55 1.16
N SER A 276 8.25 14.23 0.42
CA SER A 276 9.59 13.72 0.13
C SER A 276 10.44 13.53 1.39
N VAL A 277 10.39 14.50 2.30
CA VAL A 277 11.07 14.40 3.62
C VAL A 277 10.50 13.23 4.42
N TRP A 278 9.16 13.06 4.42
CA TRP A 278 8.51 12.01 5.18
C TRP A 278 8.87 10.62 4.70
N VAL A 279 8.70 10.33 3.40
CA VAL A 279 8.93 8.98 2.87
C VAL A 279 10.40 8.57 2.96
N ALA A 280 11.33 9.50 2.75
CA ALA A 280 12.76 9.23 2.89
C ALA A 280 13.15 8.88 4.34
N ASN A 281 12.66 9.66 5.33
CA ASN A 281 12.96 9.39 6.73
C ASN A 281 12.26 8.12 7.23
N THR A 282 11.00 7.89 6.89
CA THR A 282 10.26 6.71 7.34
C THR A 282 10.88 5.42 6.80
N LEU A 283 11.31 5.38 5.53
CA LEU A 283 12.06 4.24 5.00
C LEU A 283 13.38 4.02 5.76
N LYS A 284 14.14 5.09 5.97
CA LYS A 284 15.40 5.04 6.70
C LYS A 284 15.22 4.57 8.15
N TRP A 285 14.19 5.07 8.84
CA TRP A 285 13.96 4.68 10.24
C TRP A 285 13.44 3.26 10.37
N ALA A 286 12.47 2.88 9.55
CA ALA A 286 11.81 1.59 9.65
C ALA A 286 12.70 0.43 9.22
N PHE A 287 13.44 0.58 8.12
CA PHE A 287 14.20 -0.51 7.50
C PHE A 287 15.72 -0.38 7.61
N ASP A 288 16.26 0.81 7.91
CA ASP A 288 17.70 1.09 8.01
C ASP A 288 18.52 0.57 6.82
N PRO A 289 18.16 0.90 5.57
CA PRO A 289 18.88 0.37 4.42
C PRO A 289 20.31 0.91 4.35
N GLY A 290 21.26 -0.01 4.21
CA GLY A 290 22.66 0.32 3.94
C GLY A 290 22.86 0.80 2.50
N GLU A 291 24.01 1.46 2.24
CA GLU A 291 24.36 1.99 0.91
C GLU A 291 24.30 0.93 -0.20
N ASP A 292 24.75 -0.30 0.08
CA ASP A 292 24.84 -1.38 -0.88
C ASP A 292 23.64 -2.34 -0.85
N ASP A 293 22.65 -2.07 0.04
CA ASP A 293 21.49 -2.92 0.15
C ASP A 293 20.61 -2.84 -1.11
N ARG A 294 20.06 -3.96 -1.48
CA ARG A 294 19.07 -4.11 -2.54
C ARG A 294 17.69 -4.17 -1.90
N TRP A 295 16.91 -3.16 -2.20
CA TRP A 295 15.55 -2.97 -1.72
C TRP A 295 14.56 -3.58 -2.70
N TRP A 296 13.64 -4.38 -2.22
CA TRP A 296 12.52 -4.85 -3.02
C TRP A 296 11.18 -4.62 -2.30
N CYS A 297 10.43 -3.66 -2.81
CA CYS A 297 9.02 -3.52 -2.50
C CYS A 297 8.22 -4.27 -3.56
N ALA A 298 7.65 -5.41 -3.19
CA ALA A 298 6.88 -6.29 -4.09
C ALA A 298 5.39 -5.86 -4.17
N ALA A 299 5.12 -4.56 -4.08
CA ALA A 299 3.82 -3.95 -4.34
C ALA A 299 3.71 -3.49 -5.80
N ASP A 300 2.53 -3.02 -6.20
CA ASP A 300 2.33 -2.41 -7.51
C ASP A 300 2.49 -0.89 -7.45
N ILE A 301 3.09 -0.31 -8.50
CA ILE A 301 3.34 1.13 -8.62
C ILE A 301 2.05 1.95 -8.68
N GLY A 302 0.93 1.34 -9.07
CA GLY A 302 -0.40 1.96 -9.12
C GLY A 302 -1.02 2.25 -7.74
N TRP A 303 -0.38 1.80 -6.65
CA TRP A 303 -0.78 2.08 -5.28
C TRP A 303 0.17 3.05 -4.60
N VAL A 304 -0.28 3.69 -3.50
CA VAL A 304 0.58 4.60 -2.74
C VAL A 304 1.87 3.94 -2.26
N THR A 305 1.84 2.65 -1.95
CA THR A 305 3.03 1.87 -1.57
C THR A 305 4.07 1.90 -2.68
N GLY A 306 3.65 1.80 -3.94
CA GLY A 306 4.54 1.90 -5.08
C GLY A 306 5.10 3.32 -5.25
N HIS A 307 4.27 4.35 -5.14
CA HIS A 307 4.74 5.73 -5.19
C HIS A 307 5.80 5.99 -4.12
N SER A 308 5.48 5.71 -2.86
CA SER A 308 6.33 6.04 -1.73
C SER A 308 7.57 5.15 -1.63
N TYR A 309 7.44 3.81 -1.83
CA TYR A 309 8.48 2.84 -1.48
C TYR A 309 8.99 1.96 -2.63
N ILE A 310 8.48 2.15 -3.87
CA ILE A 310 9.16 1.66 -5.08
C ILE A 310 9.90 2.82 -5.75
N VAL A 311 9.29 4.03 -5.81
CA VAL A 311 9.84 5.14 -6.57
C VAL A 311 10.53 6.16 -5.67
N PHE A 312 9.78 6.93 -4.87
CA PHE A 312 10.35 8.14 -4.27
C PHE A 312 11.35 7.84 -3.15
N ALA A 313 10.97 7.14 -2.08
CA ALA A 313 11.85 6.95 -0.94
C ALA A 313 13.18 6.23 -1.30
N PRO A 314 13.17 5.11 -2.05
CA PRO A 314 14.41 4.45 -2.43
C PRO A 314 15.32 5.34 -3.27
N LEU A 315 14.76 6.06 -4.25
CA LEU A 315 15.55 6.98 -5.09
C LEU A 315 16.04 8.19 -4.31
N LEU A 316 15.22 8.76 -3.41
CA LEU A 316 15.67 9.82 -2.49
C LEU A 316 16.84 9.38 -1.62
N LEU A 317 16.90 8.13 -1.19
CA LEU A 317 18.01 7.58 -0.41
C LEU A 317 19.19 7.07 -1.27
N GLY A 318 19.02 6.99 -2.58
CA GLY A 318 20.07 6.52 -3.49
C GLY A 318 20.26 4.99 -3.46
N LEU A 319 19.22 4.23 -3.18
CA LEU A 319 19.24 2.77 -3.10
C LEU A 319 19.22 2.12 -4.49
N THR A 320 19.57 0.85 -4.55
CA THR A 320 19.25 -0.03 -5.68
C THR A 320 17.94 -0.76 -5.41
N SER A 321 16.94 -0.57 -6.28
CA SER A 321 15.62 -1.20 -6.13
C SER A 321 15.40 -2.30 -7.16
N ILE A 322 14.75 -3.39 -6.72
CA ILE A 322 14.18 -4.38 -7.64
C ILE A 322 12.81 -3.88 -8.10
N LEU A 323 12.57 -3.90 -9.40
CA LEU A 323 11.28 -3.62 -10.01
C LEU A 323 10.84 -4.85 -10.80
N TYR A 324 9.78 -5.52 -10.36
CA TYR A 324 9.30 -6.75 -10.97
C TYR A 324 7.95 -6.53 -11.65
N GLU A 325 7.88 -6.82 -12.96
CA GLU A 325 6.63 -6.88 -13.71
C GLU A 325 6.15 -8.32 -13.75
N GLY A 326 5.01 -8.60 -13.14
CA GLY A 326 4.39 -9.93 -13.18
C GLY A 326 3.78 -10.37 -11.86
N SER A 327 3.34 -11.63 -11.85
CA SER A 327 2.81 -12.29 -10.65
C SER A 327 3.93 -13.00 -9.90
N ILE A 328 3.97 -12.84 -8.57
CA ILE A 328 4.93 -13.57 -7.71
C ILE A 328 4.68 -15.08 -7.66
N LEU A 329 3.55 -15.53 -8.20
CA LEU A 329 3.17 -16.95 -8.31
C LEU A 329 3.37 -17.52 -9.72
N TYR A 330 3.93 -16.74 -10.67
CA TYR A 330 4.14 -17.20 -12.04
C TYR A 330 5.63 -17.26 -12.40
N PRO A 331 6.11 -18.34 -13.06
CA PRO A 331 5.34 -19.50 -13.52
C PRO A 331 4.93 -20.46 -12.40
N ASP A 332 5.51 -20.33 -11.21
CA ASP A 332 5.23 -21.14 -10.03
C ASP A 332 5.55 -20.35 -8.73
N PRO A 333 5.18 -20.84 -7.53
CA PRO A 333 5.37 -20.14 -6.25
C PRO A 333 6.83 -19.91 -5.84
N SER A 334 7.81 -20.39 -6.58
CA SER A 334 9.23 -20.12 -6.32
C SER A 334 9.70 -18.74 -6.82
N ARG A 335 8.95 -18.08 -7.69
CA ARG A 335 9.37 -16.85 -8.37
C ARG A 335 9.92 -15.78 -7.42
N MET A 336 9.26 -15.54 -6.29
CA MET A 336 9.75 -14.57 -5.32
C MET A 336 11.12 -14.94 -4.77
N TRP A 337 11.32 -16.20 -4.45
CA TRP A 337 12.56 -16.71 -3.84
C TRP A 337 13.71 -16.75 -4.84
N GLN A 338 13.42 -17.07 -6.11
CA GLN A 338 14.39 -16.96 -7.22
C GLN A 338 14.93 -15.55 -7.36
N ILE A 339 14.05 -14.54 -7.25
CA ILE A 339 14.45 -13.12 -7.31
C ILE A 339 15.32 -12.76 -6.10
N VAL A 340 14.93 -13.20 -4.90
CA VAL A 340 15.71 -12.94 -3.67
C VAL A 340 17.12 -13.50 -3.80
N GLU A 341 17.28 -14.76 -4.15
CA GLU A 341 18.58 -15.41 -4.30
C GLU A 341 19.40 -14.78 -5.43
N ARG A 342 18.82 -14.71 -6.64
CA ARG A 342 19.54 -14.25 -7.84
C ARG A 342 20.09 -12.86 -7.73
N TYR A 343 19.31 -11.96 -7.11
CA TYR A 343 19.71 -10.55 -6.98
C TYR A 343 20.19 -10.19 -5.58
N GLY A 344 20.31 -11.14 -4.65
CA GLY A 344 20.78 -10.88 -3.30
C GLY A 344 19.98 -9.79 -2.60
N VAL A 345 18.66 -9.90 -2.60
CA VAL A 345 17.76 -8.93 -1.95
C VAL A 345 18.04 -8.88 -0.46
N ASN A 346 18.27 -7.69 0.08
CA ASN A 346 18.54 -7.51 1.50
C ASN A 346 17.29 -7.15 2.30
N GLN A 347 16.36 -6.44 1.67
CA GLN A 347 15.15 -5.97 2.33
C GLN A 347 13.94 -6.26 1.43
N LEU A 348 13.01 -7.04 1.95
CA LEU A 348 11.80 -7.45 1.23
C LEU A 348 10.57 -6.86 1.92
N TYR A 349 9.79 -6.07 1.18
CA TYR A 349 8.58 -5.43 1.64
C TYR A 349 7.40 -5.87 0.78
N THR A 350 6.41 -6.55 1.38
CA THR A 350 5.30 -7.19 0.65
C THR A 350 3.99 -7.15 1.44
N SER A 351 2.91 -7.70 0.91
CA SER A 351 1.62 -7.72 1.60
C SER A 351 1.40 -9.02 2.39
N PRO A 352 0.65 -8.99 3.50
CA PRO A 352 0.22 -10.20 4.21
C PRO A 352 -0.52 -11.20 3.32
N THR A 353 -1.31 -10.72 2.37
CA THR A 353 -1.97 -11.59 1.37
C THR A 353 -0.96 -12.34 0.50
N ALA A 354 0.11 -11.69 0.04
CA ALA A 354 1.18 -12.39 -0.70
C ALA A 354 1.85 -13.47 0.17
N ILE A 355 2.12 -13.15 1.44
CA ILE A 355 2.70 -14.09 2.40
C ILE A 355 1.79 -15.29 2.60
N ARG A 356 0.48 -15.09 2.88
CA ARG A 356 -0.48 -16.18 3.04
C ARG A 356 -0.60 -17.05 1.79
N SER A 357 -0.59 -16.42 0.62
CA SER A 357 -0.63 -17.14 -0.65
C SER A 357 0.59 -18.03 -0.83
N LEU A 358 1.80 -17.52 -0.56
CA LEU A 358 3.03 -18.29 -0.64
C LEU A 358 3.09 -19.40 0.42
N MET A 359 2.68 -19.10 1.67
CA MET A 359 2.61 -20.05 2.76
C MET A 359 1.69 -21.26 2.43
N ARG A 360 0.60 -21.02 1.70
CA ARG A 360 -0.34 -22.07 1.26
C ARG A 360 0.32 -23.13 0.39
N HIS A 361 1.33 -22.75 -0.39
CA HIS A 361 2.06 -23.66 -1.29
C HIS A 361 3.16 -24.46 -0.59
N GLY A 362 3.45 -24.19 0.69
CA GLY A 362 4.37 -24.97 1.52
C GLY A 362 5.81 -24.48 1.49
N ASN A 363 6.60 -25.02 2.43
CA ASN A 363 7.96 -24.54 2.71
C ASN A 363 9.00 -25.02 1.68
N HIS A 364 8.70 -26.07 0.93
CA HIS A 364 9.65 -26.62 -0.06
C HIS A 364 10.04 -25.59 -1.15
N TYR A 365 9.18 -24.61 -1.44
CA TYR A 365 9.50 -23.54 -2.38
C TYR A 365 10.59 -22.61 -1.83
N PRO A 366 10.42 -21.96 -0.67
CA PRO A 366 11.47 -21.09 -0.13
C PRO A 366 12.72 -21.88 0.32
N ASP A 367 12.58 -23.12 0.79
CA ASP A 367 13.72 -23.93 1.24
C ASP A 367 14.65 -24.40 0.09
N ALA A 368 14.21 -24.29 -1.17
CA ALA A 368 15.01 -24.60 -2.35
C ALA A 368 15.99 -23.47 -2.74
N TYR A 369 15.93 -22.30 -2.09
CA TYR A 369 16.70 -21.11 -2.46
C TYR A 369 17.51 -20.57 -1.28
N ASP A 370 18.64 -19.91 -1.59
CA ASP A 370 19.44 -19.18 -0.60
C ASP A 370 18.82 -17.82 -0.31
N LEU A 371 18.19 -17.70 0.85
CA LEU A 371 17.59 -16.44 1.34
C LEU A 371 18.49 -15.72 2.36
N SER A 372 19.76 -16.11 2.51
CA SER A 372 20.68 -15.58 3.53
C SER A 372 21.03 -14.11 3.35
N SER A 373 20.80 -13.55 2.15
CA SER A 373 20.98 -12.12 1.89
C SER A 373 19.95 -11.23 2.60
N LEU A 374 18.79 -11.77 2.98
CA LEU A 374 17.73 -11.02 3.65
C LEU A 374 18.17 -10.53 5.03
N LYS A 375 17.95 -9.25 5.32
CA LYS A 375 18.25 -8.58 6.58
C LYS A 375 17.00 -8.12 7.31
N VAL A 376 16.03 -7.57 6.56
CA VAL A 376 14.77 -7.04 7.11
C VAL A 376 13.62 -7.48 6.21
N LEU A 377 12.51 -7.89 6.83
CA LEU A 377 11.28 -8.23 6.16
C LEU A 377 10.19 -7.23 6.57
N GLY A 378 9.32 -6.86 5.66
CA GLY A 378 8.26 -5.91 5.97
C GLY A 378 6.91 -6.28 5.37
N THR A 379 5.84 -5.79 6.01
CA THR A 379 4.45 -6.02 5.59
C THR A 379 3.66 -4.73 5.47
N VAL A 380 2.71 -4.72 4.52
CA VAL A 380 1.93 -3.53 4.17
C VAL A 380 0.55 -3.87 3.61
N GLY A 381 -0.37 -2.94 3.80
CA GLY A 381 -1.67 -2.87 3.11
C GLY A 381 -2.84 -3.45 3.89
N GLU A 382 -2.58 -4.34 4.81
CA GLU A 382 -3.56 -4.91 5.74
C GLU A 382 -2.84 -5.42 6.99
N PRO A 383 -3.51 -5.60 8.14
CA PRO A 383 -2.90 -6.26 9.29
C PRO A 383 -2.47 -7.69 8.96
N ILE A 384 -1.30 -8.08 9.45
CA ILE A 384 -0.81 -9.45 9.31
C ILE A 384 -1.27 -10.30 10.49
N ASN A 385 -1.86 -11.47 10.22
CA ASN A 385 -2.20 -12.39 11.30
C ASN A 385 -0.95 -13.04 11.92
N PRO A 386 -1.01 -13.44 13.20
CA PRO A 386 0.14 -14.02 13.90
C PRO A 386 0.74 -15.24 13.21
N ALA A 387 -0.05 -16.12 12.60
CA ALA A 387 0.45 -17.31 11.93
C ALA A 387 1.28 -16.99 10.69
N ALA A 388 0.83 -16.05 9.85
CA ALA A 388 1.58 -15.59 8.69
C ALA A 388 2.83 -14.79 9.10
N TRP A 389 2.74 -13.98 10.17
CA TRP A 389 3.87 -13.27 10.74
C TRP A 389 4.96 -14.25 11.21
N GLU A 390 4.58 -15.29 11.97
CA GLU A 390 5.50 -16.31 12.45
C GLU A 390 6.13 -17.12 11.31
N TRP A 391 5.34 -17.50 10.30
CA TRP A 391 5.87 -18.17 9.13
C TRP A 391 6.90 -17.31 8.40
N PHE A 392 6.58 -16.02 8.19
CA PHE A 392 7.47 -15.09 7.52
C PHE A 392 8.77 -14.89 8.31
N TYR A 393 8.68 -14.79 9.65
CA TYR A 393 9.84 -14.71 10.53
C TYR A 393 10.67 -15.98 10.55
N LYS A 394 10.04 -17.16 10.79
CA LYS A 394 10.75 -18.42 11.01
C LYS A 394 11.24 -19.05 9.71
N VAL A 395 10.40 -19.08 8.66
CA VAL A 395 10.70 -19.79 7.41
C VAL A 395 11.52 -18.90 6.47
N ILE A 396 11.08 -17.66 6.24
CA ILE A 396 11.75 -16.76 5.28
C ILE A 396 12.91 -16.03 5.95
N GLY A 397 12.67 -15.43 7.10
CA GLY A 397 13.69 -14.70 7.87
C GLY A 397 14.63 -15.60 8.66
N LYS A 398 14.45 -16.93 8.63
CA LYS A 398 15.23 -17.94 9.36
C LYS A 398 15.42 -17.58 10.85
N GLY A 399 14.42 -16.89 11.45
CA GLY A 399 14.46 -16.44 12.85
C GLY A 399 15.44 -15.29 13.13
N LYS A 400 15.95 -14.60 12.11
CA LYS A 400 16.98 -13.56 12.23
C LYS A 400 16.52 -12.19 11.75
N CYS A 401 15.67 -12.14 10.69
CA CYS A 401 15.20 -10.90 10.10
C CYS A 401 14.04 -10.32 10.94
N PRO A 402 14.14 -9.08 11.43
CA PRO A 402 12.99 -8.43 12.06
C PRO A 402 11.85 -8.26 11.04
N ILE A 403 10.60 -8.34 11.55
CA ILE A 403 9.41 -8.05 10.76
C ILE A 403 8.99 -6.62 11.04
N VAL A 404 9.02 -5.79 10.01
CA VAL A 404 8.56 -4.41 10.01
C VAL A 404 7.13 -4.38 9.50
N ASP A 405 6.15 -4.53 10.39
CA ASP A 405 4.74 -4.44 10.07
C ASP A 405 4.30 -2.98 10.11
N THR A 406 3.91 -2.44 8.94
CA THR A 406 3.68 -1.01 8.77
C THR A 406 2.19 -0.69 8.69
N TYR A 407 1.73 0.25 9.51
CA TYR A 407 0.40 0.85 9.35
C TYR A 407 0.51 2.26 8.77
N TRP A 408 -0.22 2.49 7.69
CA TRP A 408 -0.38 3.77 7.02
C TRP A 408 -1.44 3.70 5.91
N GLN A 409 -1.75 4.84 5.32
CA GLN A 409 -2.80 5.00 4.32
C GLN A 409 -2.29 5.85 3.16
N THR A 410 -3.04 5.89 2.04
CA THR A 410 -2.76 6.82 0.94
C THR A 410 -2.72 8.26 1.45
N GLU A 411 -3.65 8.60 2.32
CA GLU A 411 -3.81 9.91 2.96
C GLU A 411 -2.61 10.33 3.81
N THR A 412 -1.85 9.37 4.32
CA THR A 412 -0.71 9.67 5.22
C THR A 412 0.64 9.79 4.51
N GLY A 413 0.70 9.40 3.24
CA GLY A 413 1.87 9.48 2.38
C GLY A 413 3.00 8.50 2.71
N GLY A 414 3.09 8.02 3.94
CA GLY A 414 4.08 7.06 4.42
C GLY A 414 3.71 6.52 5.79
N PHE A 415 4.61 5.71 6.39
CA PHE A 415 4.38 5.01 7.66
C PHE A 415 3.97 5.96 8.79
N ILE A 416 2.94 5.61 9.56
CA ILE A 416 2.53 6.34 10.76
C ILE A 416 2.84 5.54 12.02
N ILE A 417 2.60 4.22 11.99
CA ILE A 417 2.90 3.29 13.08
C ILE A 417 3.68 2.14 12.47
N SER A 418 4.86 1.85 13.01
CA SER A 418 5.75 0.79 12.49
C SER A 418 6.90 0.52 13.44
N PRO A 419 7.41 -0.70 13.52
CA PRO A 419 8.73 -0.97 14.07
C PRO A 419 9.79 -0.13 13.37
N SER A 420 10.82 0.28 14.09
CA SER A 420 11.89 1.15 13.55
C SER A 420 13.26 0.54 13.85
N VAL A 421 13.85 -0.13 12.86
CA VAL A 421 15.16 -0.79 12.97
C VAL A 421 16.26 0.21 13.36
N ASN A 422 16.28 1.37 12.71
CA ASN A 422 17.28 2.41 12.95
C ASN A 422 17.14 3.10 14.30
N LEU A 423 15.91 3.27 14.78
CA LEU A 423 15.63 4.00 16.02
C LEU A 423 15.69 3.13 17.27
N GLY A 424 15.79 1.83 17.11
CA GLY A 424 15.78 0.83 18.18
C GLY A 424 14.49 0.02 18.15
N LEU A 425 14.66 -1.30 18.02
CA LEU A 425 13.52 -2.22 17.99
C LEU A 425 13.08 -2.58 19.40
N PRO A 426 11.77 -2.48 19.71
CA PRO A 426 11.20 -3.15 20.86
C PRO A 426 11.09 -4.67 20.62
N ASN A 427 10.56 -5.40 21.60
CA ASN A 427 10.11 -6.77 21.38
C ASN A 427 8.98 -6.75 20.37
N LEU A 428 9.15 -7.43 19.22
CA LEU A 428 8.10 -7.47 18.22
C LEU A 428 7.00 -8.44 18.66
N LYS A 429 5.75 -8.00 18.55
CA LYS A 429 4.56 -8.81 18.85
C LYS A 429 3.86 -9.16 17.52
N PRO A 430 3.68 -10.46 17.21
CA PRO A 430 3.01 -10.87 15.96
C PRO A 430 1.61 -10.23 15.79
N GLY A 431 1.40 -9.51 14.70
CA GLY A 431 0.14 -8.81 14.40
C GLY A 431 0.04 -7.37 14.92
N SER A 432 1.03 -6.88 15.67
CA SER A 432 1.07 -5.48 16.11
C SER A 432 1.88 -4.62 15.14
N ALA A 433 1.35 -3.44 14.79
CA ALA A 433 2.09 -2.41 14.07
C ALA A 433 3.11 -1.67 14.95
N THR A 434 3.18 -1.99 16.23
CA THR A 434 4.18 -1.54 17.21
C THR A 434 3.94 -0.09 17.69
N PHE A 435 4.84 0.86 17.36
CA PHE A 435 4.86 2.22 17.89
C PHE A 435 4.72 3.29 16.81
N PRO A 436 4.27 4.51 17.14
CA PRO A 436 4.19 5.60 16.18
C PRO A 436 5.56 6.02 15.64
N MET A 437 5.58 6.52 14.41
CA MET A 437 6.75 7.21 13.84
C MET A 437 7.02 8.53 14.57
N PRO A 438 8.26 9.03 14.59
CA PRO A 438 8.58 10.30 15.23
C PRO A 438 7.64 11.44 14.82
N SER A 439 7.22 12.24 15.78
CA SER A 439 6.24 13.34 15.71
C SER A 439 4.80 12.95 15.37
N VAL A 440 4.48 11.68 15.26
CA VAL A 440 3.10 11.20 15.13
C VAL A 440 2.55 10.90 16.52
N GLU A 441 1.36 11.44 16.81
CA GLU A 441 0.66 11.29 18.09
C GLU A 441 -0.68 10.56 17.87
N PRO A 442 -0.70 9.21 17.72
CA PRO A 442 -1.94 8.46 17.57
C PRO A 442 -2.65 8.28 18.90
N TYR A 443 -3.96 8.29 18.86
CA TYR A 443 -4.86 8.03 19.97
C TYR A 443 -5.96 7.09 19.56
N VAL A 444 -6.37 6.23 20.49
CA VAL A 444 -7.58 5.42 20.36
C VAL A 444 -8.69 6.17 21.09
N LEU A 445 -9.73 6.58 20.34
CA LEU A 445 -10.83 7.39 20.88
C LEU A 445 -12.14 6.61 20.91
N SER A 446 -12.94 6.85 21.96
CA SER A 446 -14.33 6.39 22.04
C SER A 446 -15.22 7.14 21.04
N GLU A 447 -16.51 6.78 20.96
CA GLU A 447 -17.49 7.53 20.15
C GLU A 447 -17.66 8.99 20.56
N ASP A 448 -17.51 9.25 21.85
CA ASP A 448 -17.62 10.59 22.43
C ASP A 448 -16.33 11.43 22.26
N GLY A 449 -15.33 10.89 21.56
CA GLY A 449 -14.05 11.56 21.32
C GLY A 449 -13.10 11.60 22.53
N LEU A 450 -13.38 10.83 23.56
CA LEU A 450 -12.51 10.68 24.72
C LEU A 450 -11.47 9.59 24.48
N ARG A 451 -10.27 9.76 25.03
CA ARG A 451 -9.24 8.70 24.99
C ARG A 451 -9.75 7.45 25.71
N THR A 452 -9.67 6.29 25.05
CA THR A 452 -9.98 5.00 25.69
C THR A 452 -8.93 4.65 26.74
N ARG A 453 -9.26 3.72 27.62
CA ARG A 453 -8.27 3.07 28.50
C ARG A 453 -7.40 2.14 27.68
N GLU A 454 -6.24 1.85 28.21
CA GLU A 454 -5.35 0.82 27.66
C GLU A 454 -6.09 -0.54 27.57
N GLY A 455 -5.94 -1.24 26.44
CA GLY A 455 -6.67 -2.46 26.14
C GLY A 455 -8.11 -2.26 25.64
N GLU A 456 -8.68 -1.04 25.69
CA GLU A 456 -10.01 -0.78 25.14
C GLU A 456 -9.96 -0.45 23.64
N LYS A 457 -10.96 -0.94 22.92
CA LYS A 457 -11.13 -0.73 21.48
C LYS A 457 -11.72 0.65 21.20
N GLY A 458 -11.25 1.28 20.11
CA GLY A 458 -11.80 2.56 19.68
C GLY A 458 -11.33 2.95 18.27
N PHE A 459 -11.63 4.20 17.93
CA PHE A 459 -11.26 4.79 16.64
C PHE A 459 -9.84 5.28 16.67
N LEU A 460 -9.04 4.86 15.71
CA LEU A 460 -7.68 5.35 15.56
C LEU A 460 -7.70 6.77 14.98
N CYS A 461 -7.18 7.70 15.72
CA CYS A 461 -7.09 9.11 15.37
C CYS A 461 -5.67 9.61 15.59
N VAL A 462 -5.21 10.56 14.79
CA VAL A 462 -3.87 11.17 14.95
C VAL A 462 -4.04 12.65 15.27
N LYS A 463 -3.41 13.08 16.36
CA LYS A 463 -3.46 14.49 16.77
C LYS A 463 -2.53 15.32 15.88
N GLY A 464 -3.05 16.43 15.36
CA GLY A 464 -2.27 17.37 14.57
C GLY A 464 -1.93 16.86 13.15
N THR A 465 -0.66 16.99 12.76
CA THR A 465 -0.18 16.75 11.40
C THR A 465 1.26 16.23 11.38
N TRP A 466 1.69 15.64 10.26
CA TRP A 466 3.05 15.19 9.96
C TRP A 466 3.41 15.58 8.51
N PRO A 467 4.70 15.61 8.13
CA PRO A 467 5.11 16.11 6.81
C PRO A 467 4.51 15.38 5.61
N GLY A 468 4.25 14.09 5.74
CA GLY A 468 3.67 13.25 4.68
C GLY A 468 2.16 13.31 4.54
N MET A 469 1.44 14.08 5.39
CA MET A 469 -0.01 14.20 5.30
C MET A 469 -0.42 14.79 3.95
N MET A 470 -1.48 14.24 3.35
CA MET A 470 -2.07 14.78 2.13
C MET A 470 -2.42 16.27 2.29
N LEU A 471 -2.34 17.02 1.19
CA LEU A 471 -2.72 18.44 1.17
C LEU A 471 -4.23 18.64 1.21
N THR A 472 -4.95 17.84 0.41
CA THR A 472 -6.41 17.94 0.25
C THR A 472 -6.96 16.77 -0.58
N ILE A 473 -8.28 16.75 -0.80
CA ILE A 473 -8.91 15.97 -1.88
C ILE A 473 -9.01 16.86 -3.12
N ASN A 474 -8.61 16.30 -4.28
CA ASN A 474 -8.67 17.00 -5.55
C ASN A 474 -10.08 17.54 -5.83
N ASN A 475 -10.18 18.81 -6.20
CA ASN A 475 -11.42 19.52 -6.48
C ASN A 475 -12.49 19.49 -5.37
N ASP A 476 -12.19 18.95 -4.16
CA ASP A 476 -13.17 18.82 -3.08
C ASP A 476 -12.57 19.05 -1.67
N PRO A 477 -12.13 20.28 -1.36
CA PRO A 477 -11.58 20.62 -0.03
C PRO A 477 -12.63 20.56 1.08
N ALA A 478 -13.92 20.67 0.75
CA ALA A 478 -15.00 20.52 1.73
C ALA A 478 -15.09 19.07 2.22
N ARG A 479 -15.05 18.11 1.30
CA ARG A 479 -15.05 16.66 1.61
C ARG A 479 -13.81 16.26 2.42
N TYR A 480 -12.64 16.89 2.17
CA TYR A 480 -11.44 16.69 2.97
C TYR A 480 -11.69 16.98 4.46
N LYS A 481 -12.29 18.16 4.77
CA LYS A 481 -12.65 18.53 6.15
C LYS A 481 -13.69 17.58 6.72
N GLU A 482 -14.72 17.28 5.96
CA GLU A 482 -15.84 16.44 6.40
C GLU A 482 -15.38 15.03 6.76
N VAL A 483 -14.64 14.36 5.86
CA VAL A 483 -14.28 12.95 6.04
C VAL A 483 -13.24 12.76 7.14
N TYR A 484 -12.25 13.65 7.24
CA TYR A 484 -11.08 13.39 8.08
C TYR A 484 -11.00 14.22 9.36
N PHE A 485 -11.79 15.32 9.50
CA PHE A 485 -11.63 16.23 10.63
C PHE A 485 -12.94 16.64 11.32
N SER A 486 -14.11 16.26 10.78
CA SER A 486 -15.39 16.65 11.36
C SER A 486 -15.79 15.79 12.56
N ARG A 487 -15.49 14.49 12.51
CA ARG A 487 -15.93 13.54 13.55
C ARG A 487 -15.26 13.78 14.91
N PHE A 488 -13.95 14.01 14.89
CA PHE A 488 -13.15 14.25 16.09
C PHE A 488 -12.35 15.55 15.93
N PRO A 489 -12.88 16.70 16.38
CA PRO A 489 -12.22 17.99 16.21
C PRO A 489 -10.80 18.00 16.77
N GLY A 490 -9.83 18.46 15.98
CA GLY A 490 -8.41 18.50 16.34
C GLY A 490 -7.63 17.23 16.06
N TYR A 491 -8.29 16.19 15.54
CA TYR A 491 -7.67 14.93 15.15
C TYR A 491 -7.91 14.61 13.68
N TYR A 492 -6.94 14.02 13.05
CA TYR A 492 -7.13 13.30 11.79
C TYR A 492 -7.80 11.97 12.11
N TYR A 493 -8.97 11.71 11.55
CA TYR A 493 -9.71 10.45 11.68
C TYR A 493 -9.29 9.48 10.58
N SER A 494 -8.64 8.38 10.94
CA SER A 494 -8.14 7.40 9.97
C SER A 494 -9.24 6.55 9.31
N GLY A 495 -10.40 6.44 9.97
CA GLY A 495 -11.45 5.48 9.58
C GLY A 495 -11.14 4.04 9.95
N ASP A 496 -10.10 3.79 10.75
CA ASP A 496 -9.72 2.48 11.24
C ASP A 496 -10.03 2.33 12.74
N TYR A 497 -10.16 1.09 13.17
CA TYR A 497 -10.43 0.69 14.55
C TYR A 497 -9.20 0.02 15.14
N ALA A 498 -8.85 0.35 16.38
CA ALA A 498 -7.60 -0.09 16.97
C ALA A 498 -7.71 -0.31 18.50
N ILE A 499 -6.67 -0.92 19.05
CA ILE A 499 -6.38 -0.99 20.49
C ILE A 499 -4.96 -0.46 20.70
N GLN A 500 -4.73 0.23 21.82
CA GLN A 500 -3.41 0.44 22.38
C GLN A 500 -3.29 -0.41 23.65
N ASP A 501 -2.31 -1.33 23.72
CA ASP A 501 -2.11 -2.15 24.90
C ASP A 501 -1.36 -1.41 26.03
N GLU A 502 -1.24 -2.04 27.20
CA GLU A 502 -0.59 -1.46 28.40
C GLU A 502 0.92 -1.15 28.19
N GLU A 503 1.56 -1.79 27.20
CA GLU A 503 2.95 -1.53 26.82
C GLU A 503 3.07 -0.46 25.73
N GLY A 504 1.95 0.09 25.24
CA GLY A 504 1.89 1.14 24.23
C GLY A 504 1.86 0.65 22.78
N TYR A 505 1.77 -0.64 22.54
CA TYR A 505 1.69 -1.21 21.18
C TYR A 505 0.30 -0.98 20.57
N PHE A 506 0.28 -0.67 19.28
CA PHE A 506 -0.96 -0.51 18.51
C PHE A 506 -1.31 -1.78 17.73
N TRP A 507 -2.58 -2.18 17.85
CA TRP A 507 -3.17 -3.32 17.16
C TRP A 507 -4.32 -2.81 16.28
N LEU A 508 -4.24 -3.07 14.97
CA LEU A 508 -5.25 -2.66 14.01
C LEU A 508 -6.33 -3.74 13.90
N LEU A 509 -7.58 -3.37 14.13
CA LEU A 509 -8.73 -4.28 14.16
C LEU A 509 -9.58 -4.21 12.88
N GLY A 510 -9.14 -3.43 11.89
CA GLY A 510 -9.82 -3.24 10.62
C GLY A 510 -10.51 -1.90 10.48
N ARG A 511 -11.34 -1.79 9.45
CA ARG A 511 -12.10 -0.58 9.15
C ARG A 511 -13.19 -0.33 10.19
N ALA A 512 -13.33 0.93 10.61
CA ALA A 512 -14.36 1.31 11.57
C ALA A 512 -15.80 1.16 11.02
N ASP A 513 -15.98 1.24 9.71
CA ASP A 513 -17.24 1.00 9.00
C ASP A 513 -17.55 -0.50 8.76
N GLU A 514 -16.57 -1.38 8.95
CA GLU A 514 -16.72 -2.86 8.90
C GLU A 514 -16.88 -3.49 10.30
N VAL A 515 -16.82 -2.70 11.38
CA VAL A 515 -16.99 -3.19 12.76
C VAL A 515 -18.41 -3.71 12.96
N LEU A 516 -18.52 -4.94 13.46
CA LEU A 516 -19.78 -5.63 13.74
C LEU A 516 -20.38 -5.14 15.05
N LYS A 517 -21.69 -4.93 15.08
CA LYS A 517 -22.45 -4.58 16.28
C LYS A 517 -23.29 -5.78 16.74
N VAL A 518 -22.69 -6.69 17.50
CA VAL A 518 -23.33 -7.94 17.93
C VAL A 518 -23.77 -7.83 19.38
N SER A 519 -25.07 -7.86 19.63
CA SER A 519 -25.65 -7.82 21.00
C SER A 519 -25.10 -6.66 21.86
N GLY A 520 -24.92 -5.48 21.25
CA GLY A 520 -24.37 -4.30 21.92
C GLY A 520 -22.85 -4.20 21.98
N HIS A 521 -22.13 -5.27 21.59
CA HIS A 521 -20.67 -5.30 21.53
C HIS A 521 -20.17 -4.94 20.14
N ARG A 522 -19.01 -4.27 20.08
CA ARG A 522 -18.29 -3.96 18.83
C ARG A 522 -17.16 -4.96 18.62
N LEU A 523 -17.22 -5.69 17.51
CA LEU A 523 -16.27 -6.72 17.16
C LEU A 523 -15.55 -6.32 15.87
N GLY A 524 -14.22 -6.37 15.88
CA GLY A 524 -13.43 -6.23 14.66
C GLY A 524 -13.57 -7.48 13.80
N THR A 525 -13.80 -7.30 12.50
CA THR A 525 -13.86 -8.44 11.57
C THR A 525 -12.54 -9.21 11.53
N ILE A 526 -11.42 -8.51 11.60
CA ILE A 526 -10.07 -9.09 11.56
C ILE A 526 -9.81 -10.03 12.75
N GLU A 527 -10.27 -9.70 13.95
CA GLU A 527 -10.10 -10.57 15.13
C GLU A 527 -10.73 -11.95 14.90
N ILE A 528 -11.92 -11.97 14.30
CA ILE A 528 -12.64 -13.21 14.01
C ILE A 528 -11.97 -13.96 12.83
N GLU A 529 -11.51 -13.22 11.82
CA GLU A 529 -10.76 -13.79 10.68
C GLU A 529 -9.45 -14.44 11.13
N ASP A 530 -8.70 -13.79 12.02
CA ASP A 530 -7.46 -14.33 12.59
C ASP A 530 -7.71 -15.61 13.38
N ALA A 531 -8.77 -15.62 14.21
CA ALA A 531 -9.17 -16.81 14.94
C ALA A 531 -9.61 -17.94 13.98
N LEU A 532 -10.31 -17.62 12.89
CA LEU A 532 -10.66 -18.62 11.87
C LEU A 532 -9.41 -19.20 11.19
N VAL A 533 -8.45 -18.36 10.81
CA VAL A 533 -7.20 -18.80 10.17
C VAL A 533 -6.31 -19.61 11.12
N SER A 534 -6.46 -19.45 12.43
CA SER A 534 -5.77 -20.29 13.41
C SER A 534 -6.30 -21.73 13.49
N VAL A 535 -7.50 -21.99 12.95
CA VAL A 535 -8.06 -23.34 12.85
C VAL A 535 -7.30 -24.13 11.80
N ASP A 536 -6.88 -25.34 12.15
CA ASP A 536 -6.18 -26.22 11.21
C ASP A 536 -7.00 -26.46 9.93
N GLY A 537 -6.34 -26.36 8.79
CA GLY A 537 -6.95 -26.52 7.47
C GLY A 537 -7.56 -25.24 6.88
N ILE A 538 -7.68 -24.12 7.60
CA ILE A 538 -8.13 -22.85 7.03
C ILE A 538 -6.92 -22.03 6.57
N ALA A 539 -6.93 -21.61 5.28
CA ALA A 539 -5.90 -20.77 4.68
C ALA A 539 -6.26 -19.29 4.76
N GLU A 540 -7.52 -18.96 4.48
CA GLU A 540 -8.00 -17.58 4.44
C GLU A 540 -9.42 -17.50 4.99
N ALA A 541 -9.77 -16.32 5.54
CA ALA A 541 -11.12 -16.04 6.03
C ALA A 541 -11.53 -14.62 5.68
N ALA A 542 -12.81 -14.40 5.49
CA ALA A 542 -13.44 -13.09 5.39
C ALA A 542 -14.73 -13.07 6.20
N VAL A 543 -14.92 -12.04 7.01
CA VAL A 543 -16.06 -11.90 7.91
C VAL A 543 -16.81 -10.60 7.65
N PHE A 544 -18.13 -10.64 7.69
CA PHE A 544 -18.98 -9.45 7.70
C PHE A 544 -20.26 -9.69 8.52
N GLY A 545 -20.93 -8.60 8.87
CA GLY A 545 -22.25 -8.64 9.53
C GLY A 545 -23.38 -8.61 8.54
N LYS A 546 -24.36 -9.50 8.70
CA LYS A 546 -25.68 -9.35 8.12
C LYS A 546 -26.61 -8.72 9.14
N PRO A 547 -27.53 -7.84 8.75
CA PRO A 547 -28.53 -7.30 9.68
C PRO A 547 -29.32 -8.41 10.37
N ASP A 548 -29.44 -8.33 11.69
CA ASP A 548 -30.21 -9.25 12.53
C ASP A 548 -31.11 -8.45 13.48
N THR A 549 -32.38 -8.84 13.58
CA THR A 549 -33.38 -8.08 14.34
C THR A 549 -33.19 -8.17 15.86
N VAL A 550 -32.45 -9.16 16.34
CA VAL A 550 -32.21 -9.39 17.79
C VAL A 550 -30.81 -8.95 18.20
N LYS A 551 -29.80 -9.30 17.39
CA LYS A 551 -28.40 -9.09 17.72
C LYS A 551 -27.83 -7.79 17.17
N GLY A 552 -28.51 -7.13 16.24
CA GLY A 552 -28.00 -6.04 15.42
C GLY A 552 -27.29 -6.58 14.18
N ASP A 553 -26.16 -7.24 14.34
CA ASP A 553 -25.47 -7.98 13.28
C ASP A 553 -25.35 -9.47 13.66
N ALA A 554 -25.66 -10.37 12.72
CA ALA A 554 -25.26 -11.76 12.75
C ALA A 554 -23.95 -11.94 11.97
N ILE A 555 -23.04 -12.74 12.50
CA ILE A 555 -21.71 -12.91 11.94
C ILE A 555 -21.73 -13.95 10.83
N VAL A 556 -21.32 -13.58 9.63
CA VAL A 556 -21.16 -14.47 8.48
C VAL A 556 -19.70 -14.56 8.11
N ALA A 557 -19.17 -15.80 8.06
CA ALA A 557 -17.79 -16.09 7.71
C ALA A 557 -17.70 -16.86 6.39
N PHE A 558 -16.75 -16.50 5.55
CA PHE A 558 -16.33 -17.25 4.38
C PHE A 558 -14.90 -17.70 4.58
N VAL A 559 -14.60 -18.98 4.33
CA VAL A 559 -13.26 -19.55 4.53
C VAL A 559 -12.79 -20.30 3.30
N VAL A 560 -11.48 -20.20 3.03
CA VAL A 560 -10.78 -20.97 2.01
C VAL A 560 -9.92 -22.00 2.71
N LEU A 561 -10.02 -23.26 2.30
CA LEU A 561 -9.23 -24.34 2.89
C LEU A 561 -7.83 -24.41 2.28
N ARG A 562 -6.88 -24.92 3.07
CA ARG A 562 -5.53 -25.26 2.58
C ARG A 562 -5.59 -26.39 1.58
N GLU A 563 -4.63 -26.45 0.69
CA GLU A 563 -4.51 -27.53 -0.29
C GLU A 563 -4.41 -28.90 0.43
N GLY A 564 -5.18 -29.88 -0.06
CA GLY A 564 -5.28 -31.20 0.57
C GLY A 564 -6.25 -31.31 1.77
N HIS A 565 -6.85 -30.22 2.20
CA HIS A 565 -7.87 -30.24 3.26
C HIS A 565 -9.27 -30.20 2.65
N HIS A 566 -10.19 -30.97 3.25
CA HIS A 566 -11.57 -31.07 2.80
C HIS A 566 -12.53 -30.81 3.95
N LYS A 567 -13.69 -30.23 3.62
CA LYS A 567 -14.77 -30.07 4.60
C LYS A 567 -15.28 -31.45 5.04
N ASN A 568 -15.02 -31.80 6.29
CA ASN A 568 -15.63 -32.96 6.94
C ASN A 568 -16.97 -32.57 7.61
N PRO A 569 -17.83 -33.52 7.99
CA PRO A 569 -19.13 -33.23 8.60
C PRO A 569 -19.05 -32.37 9.87
N ASP A 570 -17.97 -32.50 10.64
CA ASP A 570 -17.78 -31.81 11.92
C ASP A 570 -17.02 -30.49 11.79
N PHE A 571 -16.53 -30.15 10.60
CA PHE A 571 -15.68 -28.98 10.35
C PHE A 571 -16.27 -27.69 10.95
N VAL A 572 -17.53 -27.40 10.64
CA VAL A 572 -18.19 -26.17 11.13
C VAL A 572 -18.31 -26.16 12.64
N THR A 573 -18.65 -27.30 13.24
CA THR A 573 -18.81 -27.46 14.71
C THR A 573 -17.46 -27.28 15.42
N GLN A 574 -16.40 -27.88 14.90
CA GLN A 574 -15.03 -27.75 15.42
C GLN A 574 -14.53 -26.32 15.29
N THR A 575 -14.72 -25.69 14.13
CA THR A 575 -14.35 -24.30 13.91
C THR A 575 -15.05 -23.37 14.89
N LYS A 576 -16.38 -23.49 15.05
CA LYS A 576 -17.16 -22.69 16.02
C LYS A 576 -16.69 -22.91 17.46
N LYS A 577 -16.26 -24.13 17.82
CA LYS A 577 -15.70 -24.43 19.13
C LYS A 577 -14.40 -23.68 19.36
N VAL A 578 -13.45 -23.72 18.42
CA VAL A 578 -12.17 -23.01 18.53
C VAL A 578 -12.39 -21.50 18.67
N ILE A 579 -13.28 -20.91 17.87
CA ILE A 579 -13.59 -19.47 17.97
C ILE A 579 -14.19 -19.13 19.34
N ARG A 580 -15.09 -19.97 19.86
CA ARG A 580 -15.68 -19.79 21.19
C ARG A 580 -14.63 -19.83 22.30
N GLU A 581 -13.67 -20.71 22.19
CA GLU A 581 -12.61 -20.90 23.20
C GLU A 581 -11.59 -19.75 23.14
N SER A 582 -11.28 -19.23 21.95
CA SER A 582 -10.28 -18.16 21.77
C SER A 582 -10.82 -16.75 22.01
N LEU A 583 -12.04 -16.45 21.55
CA LEU A 583 -12.60 -15.09 21.56
C LEU A 583 -13.89 -14.94 22.36
N GLY A 584 -14.46 -16.06 22.85
CA GLY A 584 -15.72 -16.06 23.59
C GLY A 584 -16.97 -16.30 22.73
N PRO A 585 -18.14 -16.44 23.36
CA PRO A 585 -19.36 -16.90 22.68
C PRO A 585 -19.98 -15.87 21.71
N ILE A 586 -19.74 -14.58 21.92
CA ILE A 586 -20.35 -13.49 21.11
C ILE A 586 -19.73 -13.42 19.72
N THR A 587 -18.47 -13.87 19.57
CA THR A 587 -17.71 -13.81 18.31
C THR A 587 -17.93 -15.02 17.41
N VAL A 588 -18.67 -16.02 17.88
CA VAL A 588 -18.90 -17.25 17.11
C VAL A 588 -19.74 -16.95 15.87
N PRO A 589 -19.25 -17.24 14.66
CA PRO A 589 -20.01 -17.01 13.44
C PRO A 589 -21.34 -17.77 13.45
N ASP A 590 -22.41 -17.09 13.07
CA ASP A 590 -23.73 -17.72 12.86
C ASP A 590 -23.65 -18.68 11.67
N GLU A 591 -22.95 -18.26 10.61
CA GLU A 591 -22.75 -19.05 9.39
C GLU A 591 -21.26 -19.12 9.00
N ILE A 592 -20.82 -20.29 8.52
CA ILE A 592 -19.50 -20.51 7.95
C ILE A 592 -19.63 -21.19 6.58
N HIS A 593 -19.19 -20.49 5.55
CA HIS A 593 -19.22 -20.94 4.16
C HIS A 593 -17.82 -21.28 3.67
N VAL A 594 -17.63 -22.49 3.12
CA VAL A 594 -16.37 -22.87 2.47
C VAL A 594 -16.45 -22.53 1.00
N VAL A 595 -15.48 -21.77 0.51
CA VAL A 595 -15.36 -21.34 -0.89
C VAL A 595 -13.96 -21.64 -1.41
N ASN A 596 -13.78 -21.68 -2.73
CA ASN A 596 -12.46 -21.90 -3.33
C ASN A 596 -11.61 -20.63 -3.29
N ASN A 597 -12.22 -19.46 -3.49
CA ASN A 597 -11.56 -18.17 -3.51
C ASN A 597 -12.40 -17.09 -2.83
N LEU A 598 -11.74 -16.09 -2.25
CA LEU A 598 -12.38 -14.86 -1.77
C LEU A 598 -12.26 -13.75 -2.82
N PRO A 599 -13.24 -12.84 -2.94
CA PRO A 599 -13.12 -11.70 -3.83
C PRO A 599 -12.02 -10.77 -3.31
N LYS A 600 -11.00 -10.57 -4.13
CA LYS A 600 -9.82 -9.77 -3.81
C LYS A 600 -9.60 -8.70 -4.87
N THR A 601 -9.00 -7.61 -4.46
CA THR A 601 -8.37 -6.70 -5.41
C THR A 601 -7.15 -7.39 -6.02
N ARG A 602 -6.69 -6.90 -7.15
CA ARG A 602 -5.44 -7.40 -7.77
C ARG A 602 -4.19 -7.20 -6.90
N SER A 603 -4.26 -6.35 -5.88
CA SER A 603 -3.24 -6.24 -4.83
C SER A 603 -3.41 -7.28 -3.70
N GLY A 604 -4.42 -8.14 -3.80
CA GLY A 604 -4.71 -9.20 -2.85
C GLY A 604 -5.60 -8.80 -1.67
N LYS A 605 -6.02 -7.54 -1.54
CA LYS A 605 -6.90 -7.11 -0.45
C LYS A 605 -8.31 -7.71 -0.62
N ILE A 606 -8.80 -8.37 0.42
CA ILE A 606 -10.15 -8.96 0.44
C ILE A 606 -11.22 -7.86 0.33
N MET A 607 -12.14 -8.03 -0.60
CA MET A 607 -13.25 -7.09 -0.85
C MET A 607 -14.51 -7.52 -0.10
N ARG A 608 -14.52 -7.36 1.24
CA ARG A 608 -15.65 -7.75 2.11
C ARG A 608 -16.97 -7.12 1.65
N ARG A 609 -16.93 -5.88 1.17
CA ARG A 609 -18.11 -5.18 0.62
C ARG A 609 -18.74 -5.95 -0.54
N VAL A 610 -17.93 -6.46 -1.45
CA VAL A 610 -18.40 -7.25 -2.59
C VAL A 610 -18.99 -8.57 -2.11
N LEU A 611 -18.29 -9.25 -1.20
CA LEU A 611 -18.74 -10.50 -0.59
C LEU A 611 -20.10 -10.32 0.12
N LYS A 612 -20.23 -9.28 0.94
CA LYS A 612 -21.48 -8.92 1.63
C LYS A 612 -22.61 -8.60 0.65
N ALA A 613 -22.35 -7.84 -0.42
CA ALA A 613 -23.35 -7.50 -1.42
C ALA A 613 -23.86 -8.74 -2.16
N ILE A 614 -22.94 -9.64 -2.57
CA ILE A 614 -23.32 -10.93 -3.20
C ILE A 614 -24.17 -11.76 -2.24
N TYR A 615 -23.75 -11.87 -0.98
CA TYR A 615 -24.48 -12.62 0.06
C TYR A 615 -25.90 -12.07 0.27
N LEU A 616 -26.04 -10.74 0.35
CA LEU A 616 -27.33 -10.06 0.55
C LEU A 616 -28.15 -9.91 -0.74
N ASN A 617 -27.68 -10.45 -1.88
CA ASN A 617 -28.31 -10.33 -3.19
C ASN A 617 -28.47 -8.86 -3.65
N GLN A 618 -27.49 -8.03 -3.32
CA GLN A 618 -27.41 -6.62 -3.68
C GLN A 618 -26.43 -6.42 -4.83
N VAL A 619 -26.51 -5.28 -5.51
CA VAL A 619 -25.52 -4.91 -6.53
C VAL A 619 -24.18 -4.64 -5.82
N PRO A 620 -23.07 -5.31 -6.21
CA PRO A 620 -21.79 -5.19 -5.51
C PRO A 620 -21.13 -3.79 -5.57
N GLY A 621 -21.71 -2.84 -6.32
CA GLY A 621 -21.12 -1.54 -6.57
C GLY A 621 -19.87 -1.64 -7.45
N ASP A 622 -18.88 -0.77 -7.24
CA ASP A 622 -17.64 -0.79 -8.03
C ASP A 622 -16.84 -2.09 -7.78
N VAL A 623 -16.79 -2.94 -8.79
CA VAL A 623 -16.02 -4.19 -8.83
C VAL A 623 -14.80 -4.10 -9.76
N SER A 624 -14.48 -2.92 -10.26
CA SER A 624 -13.40 -2.68 -11.22
C SER A 624 -12.01 -3.08 -10.70
N THR A 625 -11.87 -3.16 -9.39
CA THR A 625 -10.63 -3.55 -8.71
C THR A 625 -10.48 -5.06 -8.48
N LEU A 626 -11.52 -5.86 -8.80
CA LEU A 626 -11.48 -7.33 -8.64
C LEU A 626 -10.40 -7.97 -9.51
N GLU A 627 -9.70 -8.93 -8.94
CA GLU A 627 -8.68 -9.72 -9.64
C GLU A 627 -9.29 -10.59 -10.74
N SER A 628 -10.44 -11.20 -10.47
CA SER A 628 -11.16 -12.06 -11.41
C SER A 628 -12.69 -11.92 -11.22
N GLY A 629 -13.42 -11.69 -12.31
CA GLY A 629 -14.87 -11.75 -12.31
C GLY A 629 -15.42 -13.16 -12.01
N ALA A 630 -14.67 -14.21 -12.34
CA ALA A 630 -15.05 -15.59 -12.06
C ALA A 630 -15.23 -15.87 -10.56
N THR A 631 -14.48 -15.19 -9.68
CA THR A 631 -14.66 -15.32 -8.22
C THR A 631 -16.05 -14.88 -7.75
N VAL A 632 -16.65 -13.89 -8.40
CA VAL A 632 -18.02 -13.42 -8.09
C VAL A 632 -19.04 -14.50 -8.43
N ASP A 633 -18.88 -15.15 -9.57
CA ASP A 633 -19.80 -16.20 -10.03
C ASP A 633 -19.65 -17.47 -9.19
N GLU A 634 -18.44 -17.88 -8.82
CA GLU A 634 -18.19 -18.98 -7.87
C GLU A 634 -18.86 -18.75 -6.51
N ILE A 635 -18.80 -17.53 -5.98
CA ILE A 635 -19.43 -17.19 -4.70
C ILE A 635 -20.97 -17.24 -4.85
N LYS A 636 -21.53 -16.76 -5.95
CA LYS A 636 -22.97 -16.85 -6.21
C LYS A 636 -23.44 -18.30 -6.27
N GLU A 637 -22.71 -19.17 -6.97
CA GLU A 637 -23.00 -20.60 -7.04
C GLU A 637 -22.92 -21.27 -5.67
N ALA A 638 -21.88 -20.98 -4.89
CA ALA A 638 -21.75 -21.51 -3.53
C ALA A 638 -22.91 -21.07 -2.63
N MET A 639 -23.37 -19.83 -2.76
CA MET A 639 -24.51 -19.30 -2.03
C MET A 639 -25.83 -19.92 -2.47
N GLU A 640 -26.03 -20.16 -3.75
CA GLU A 640 -27.22 -20.86 -4.27
C GLU A 640 -27.31 -22.30 -3.75
N LEU A 641 -26.17 -23.00 -3.74
CA LEU A 641 -26.06 -24.34 -3.17
C LEU A 641 -26.40 -24.36 -1.68
N PHE A 642 -25.88 -23.41 -0.91
CA PHE A 642 -26.16 -23.28 0.52
C PHE A 642 -27.66 -23.02 0.77
N ARG A 643 -28.26 -22.08 0.03
CA ARG A 643 -29.70 -21.78 0.13
C ARG A 643 -30.57 -22.96 -0.23
N LYS A 644 -30.18 -23.75 -1.24
CA LYS A 644 -30.89 -24.99 -1.61
C LYS A 644 -30.81 -26.05 -0.49
N GLN A 645 -29.66 -26.18 0.17
CA GLN A 645 -29.45 -27.16 1.25
C GLN A 645 -30.13 -26.77 2.56
N ASN A 646 -30.41 -25.48 2.78
CA ASN A 646 -30.99 -24.95 4.01
C ASN A 646 -32.38 -24.31 3.80
N ARG A 647 -33.10 -24.68 2.74
CA ARG A 647 -34.45 -24.14 2.43
C ARG A 647 -35.46 -24.33 3.55
N ASP A 648 -35.27 -25.34 4.41
CA ASP A 648 -36.19 -25.68 5.50
C ASP A 648 -35.82 -24.96 6.82
N LEU A 649 -34.75 -24.14 6.84
CA LEU A 649 -34.25 -23.41 8.01
C LEU A 649 -34.32 -21.86 7.86
N LEU A 650 -34.75 -21.39 6.69
CA LEU A 650 -34.98 -19.97 6.34
C LEU A 650 -36.46 -19.70 6.15
#